data_f2aefde52f4531af0729b9e544b3a906
#
_entry.id   f2aefde52f4531af0729b9e544b3a906
#
_cell.length_a   1.000
_cell.length_b   1.000
_cell.length_c   1.000
_cell.angle_alpha   90.00
_cell.angle_beta   90.00
_cell.angle_gamma   90.00
#
_symmetry.space_group_name_H-M   'P 1'
#
loop_
_entity.id
_entity.type
_entity.pdbx_description
1 polymer ?
#
loop_
_entity_poly.entity_id
_entity_poly.type
_entity_poly.pdbx_seq_one_letter_code
_entity_poly.pdbx_strand_id
1 'polypeptide(L)'
;MSEKLVLIDGHSILNRAFFGIPDLTNSEGLHTNAVYGFLNILFKILEEEQPNYLTVAFDVSQPTFRHKMYAEYKGTRKPMAEELREQVPLMKEMLKAMGVTIVEKGGYEADDILGTIAKRSEAEGLEVSVVSGDRDLLQLATDHIKIRIPKTKRTGTEIEDYNTKEVLDKYHVTPIEFIDVKALMGDTSDNIPGVPGIGEKTATALIAQYGSIENCYAHVDEIKPPRASKNLKENYELAQMSKTLATIEIHADIDYDLQSARLEQIKDLYTEEAYLLCKRLEFKNMLGRFEVDAPKNQAEEHFKLVTEKKEAEKIFAKIKGIECAFQIIPMEEKKDANMDAGGQMNLFATPQTKEFLGMAVCFGEEDTYFFRAGEELTSGVLLDLLTHSAAAGYMTLDLKPQLGLLHMIEQKENGCLNQKNIFDNVIAAYLLNPLKNEYPYEDIAKDYCSLMIPSRVDLLGKSGYDLAMDEKPEGFLKTVCFMAYTAFSSKKAMMEELKATGMEQLYETIEMPLVFTLADMEHTGIAIDAVNLKEYGEKLAVRIKELETRIYQEAGEEFNINSPKQLGVILFEKLEMPYGKKTKTGYSTAADVLDKLAPEYPIVADILEYRQLTKLKSTYADGLANYIKEDGRIHTSFNQTITVTGRLSSTEPNLQNIPMRIELGRLIRKAFLPAKGCVFMDADYSQIELRVLAHMSGDEKLIEAYREAQDIHRITASQVFHIPFDEVTDLQRRNAKAVNFGIVYGISSFGLSQDLSISKKEAAEYIERYFETYPKIKTFLDGLVEDAKKNGYVTTMFGRRRPVPELSSSNFMQRSFGERVAMNAPIQGTAADIIKIAMIRVHDRLLEEHLKSRLIITVHDELLIETAEEEIDRVKEILTEGMQHAADLKVALAIDLHTGKNWYEAK
;
A
#
# COMPACT_ATOMS: atom_id res chain seq x y z
N MET A 1 17.79 -15.86 -43.89
CA MET A 1 17.28 -14.62 -43.28
C MET A 1 18.50 -13.86 -42.85
N SER A 2 18.56 -12.54 -43.02
CA SER A 2 19.64 -11.72 -42.51
C SER A 2 19.62 -11.79 -40.96
N GLU A 3 20.81 -11.86 -40.32
CA GLU A 3 20.90 -11.80 -38.86
C GLU A 3 20.47 -10.43 -38.37
N LYS A 4 19.86 -10.38 -37.18
CA LYS A 4 19.31 -9.16 -36.58
C LYS A 4 20.09 -8.73 -35.34
N LEU A 5 20.41 -7.43 -35.26
CA LEU A 5 20.97 -6.80 -34.09
C LEU A 5 19.98 -5.81 -33.47
N VAL A 6 19.73 -5.95 -32.17
CA VAL A 6 19.00 -4.95 -31.40
C VAL A 6 19.97 -4.13 -30.54
N LEU A 7 19.89 -2.83 -30.70
CA LEU A 7 20.64 -1.82 -29.94
C LEU A 7 19.69 -1.01 -29.07
N ILE A 8 19.97 -0.85 -27.80
CA ILE A 8 19.10 -0.14 -26.84
C ILE A 8 19.85 1.02 -26.20
N ASP A 9 19.24 2.20 -26.21
CA ASP A 9 19.67 3.34 -25.43
C ASP A 9 19.24 3.17 -23.97
N GLY A 10 20.20 2.80 -23.11
CA GLY A 10 19.94 2.44 -21.73
C GLY A 10 19.35 3.58 -20.90
N HIS A 11 19.91 4.78 -20.99
CA HIS A 11 19.43 5.93 -20.23
C HIS A 11 18.09 6.45 -20.73
N SER A 12 17.87 6.51 -22.04
CA SER A 12 16.63 6.97 -22.64
C SER A 12 15.45 6.08 -22.23
N ILE A 13 15.63 4.74 -22.34
CA ILE A 13 14.58 3.78 -21.98
C ILE A 13 14.34 3.75 -20.46
N LEU A 14 15.41 3.81 -19.64
CA LEU A 14 15.30 3.82 -18.18
C LEU A 14 14.57 5.08 -17.69
N ASN A 15 14.93 6.24 -18.24
CA ASN A 15 14.29 7.52 -17.94
C ASN A 15 12.79 7.50 -18.31
N ARG A 16 12.49 6.96 -19.48
CA ARG A 16 11.11 6.80 -19.94
C ARG A 16 10.30 5.89 -19.04
N ALA A 17 10.86 4.78 -18.61
CA ALA A 17 10.24 3.85 -17.69
C ALA A 17 9.95 4.51 -16.34
N PHE A 18 10.90 5.26 -15.81
CA PHE A 18 10.78 6.00 -14.56
C PHE A 18 9.58 6.95 -14.52
N PHE A 19 9.42 7.76 -15.58
CA PHE A 19 8.27 8.69 -15.66
C PHE A 19 6.98 8.05 -16.17
N GLY A 20 7.05 6.87 -16.74
CA GLY A 20 5.90 6.13 -17.31
C GLY A 20 5.19 5.22 -16.32
N ILE A 21 5.85 4.82 -15.24
CA ILE A 21 5.34 3.90 -14.22
C ILE A 21 5.32 4.64 -12.88
N PRO A 22 4.23 4.50 -12.09
CA PRO A 22 4.22 5.00 -10.72
C PRO A 22 5.43 4.50 -9.92
N ASP A 23 5.83 5.26 -8.92
CA ASP A 23 6.93 4.86 -8.05
C ASP A 23 6.66 3.50 -7.40
N LEU A 24 7.62 2.58 -7.54
CA LEU A 24 7.64 1.25 -6.96
C LEU A 24 8.88 1.12 -6.11
N THR A 25 8.72 0.68 -4.89
CA THR A 25 9.83 0.36 -3.97
C THR A 25 9.69 -1.08 -3.52
N ASN A 26 10.81 -1.78 -3.40
CA ASN A 26 10.85 -3.12 -2.82
C ASN A 26 10.93 -3.05 -1.28
N SER A 27 10.92 -4.20 -0.61
CA SER A 27 11.03 -4.30 0.85
C SER A 27 12.35 -3.77 1.44
N GLU A 28 13.41 -3.64 0.63
CA GLU A 28 14.67 -3.00 1.00
C GLU A 28 14.60 -1.46 0.92
N GLY A 29 13.50 -0.90 0.44
CA GLY A 29 13.34 0.54 0.21
C GLY A 29 13.98 1.04 -1.08
N LEU A 30 14.43 0.15 -1.97
CA LEU A 30 15.00 0.51 -3.27
C LEU A 30 13.89 0.88 -4.24
N HIS A 31 14.06 2.00 -4.95
CA HIS A 31 13.20 2.34 -6.07
C HIS A 31 13.43 1.39 -7.24
N THR A 32 12.38 0.83 -7.82
CA THR A 32 12.46 -0.25 -8.81
C THR A 32 11.63 -0.03 -10.07
N ASN A 33 10.81 1.01 -10.11
CA ASN A 33 9.88 1.28 -11.22
C ASN A 33 10.56 1.46 -12.58
N ALA A 34 11.77 2.08 -12.63
CA ALA A 34 12.51 2.27 -13.87
C ALA A 34 13.07 0.95 -14.40
N VAL A 35 13.65 0.12 -13.51
CA VAL A 35 14.17 -1.21 -13.88
C VAL A 35 13.03 -2.11 -14.35
N TYR A 36 11.90 -2.13 -13.63
CA TYR A 36 10.70 -2.89 -14.00
C TYR A 36 10.18 -2.50 -15.38
N GLY A 37 10.06 -1.19 -15.64
CA GLY A 37 9.57 -0.69 -16.91
C GLY A 37 10.54 -0.93 -18.06
N PHE A 38 11.84 -0.83 -17.81
CA PHE A 38 12.89 -1.16 -18.78
C PHE A 38 12.78 -2.62 -19.21
N LEU A 39 12.70 -3.55 -18.25
CA LEU A 39 12.57 -4.98 -18.54
C LEU A 39 11.31 -5.31 -19.34
N ASN A 40 10.18 -4.66 -19.04
CA ASN A 40 8.95 -4.84 -19.83
C ASN A 40 9.13 -4.42 -21.29
N ILE A 41 9.83 -3.30 -21.53
CA ILE A 41 10.13 -2.84 -22.88
C ILE A 41 11.11 -3.80 -23.57
N LEU A 42 12.18 -4.23 -22.84
CA LEU A 42 13.15 -5.18 -23.35
C LEU A 42 12.50 -6.49 -23.77
N PHE A 43 11.70 -7.11 -22.91
CA PHE A 43 11.02 -8.38 -23.23
C PHE A 43 10.08 -8.25 -24.43
N LYS A 44 9.35 -7.14 -24.51
CA LYS A 44 8.50 -6.87 -25.69
C LYS A 44 9.32 -6.76 -26.98
N ILE A 45 10.45 -6.06 -26.95
CA ILE A 45 11.34 -5.94 -28.12
C ILE A 45 11.91 -7.31 -28.50
N LEU A 46 12.33 -8.12 -27.54
CA LEU A 46 12.84 -9.47 -27.79
C LEU A 46 11.77 -10.37 -28.42
N GLU A 47 10.52 -10.30 -27.97
CA GLU A 47 9.40 -11.05 -28.52
C GLU A 47 9.06 -10.63 -29.98
N GLU A 48 9.12 -9.32 -30.26
CA GLU A 48 8.79 -8.80 -31.58
C GLU A 48 9.92 -8.98 -32.62
N GLU A 49 11.17 -8.74 -32.19
CA GLU A 49 12.34 -8.73 -33.10
C GLU A 49 13.03 -10.08 -33.26
N GLN A 50 12.98 -10.94 -32.23
CA GLN A 50 13.71 -12.22 -32.20
C GLN A 50 15.17 -12.06 -32.66
N PRO A 51 15.98 -11.20 -31.96
CA PRO A 51 17.30 -10.81 -32.44
C PRO A 51 18.34 -11.92 -32.26
N ASN A 52 19.38 -11.90 -33.11
CA ASN A 52 20.58 -12.73 -32.98
C ASN A 52 21.64 -12.07 -32.11
N TYR A 53 21.58 -10.75 -31.98
CA TYR A 53 22.52 -9.95 -31.20
C TYR A 53 21.78 -8.88 -30.40
N LEU A 54 22.24 -8.63 -29.16
CA LEU A 54 21.66 -7.63 -28.26
C LEU A 54 22.74 -6.82 -27.57
N THR A 55 22.64 -5.50 -27.65
CA THR A 55 23.56 -4.57 -26.98
C THR A 55 22.81 -3.41 -26.37
N VAL A 56 23.20 -3.00 -25.17
CA VAL A 56 22.68 -1.80 -24.49
C VAL A 56 23.81 -0.80 -24.30
N ALA A 57 23.64 0.43 -24.76
CA ALA A 57 24.61 1.51 -24.55
C ALA A 57 24.18 2.44 -23.40
N PHE A 58 25.13 2.87 -22.59
CA PHE A 58 24.90 3.85 -21.54
C PHE A 58 25.86 5.03 -21.65
N ASP A 59 25.36 6.23 -21.31
CA ASP A 59 26.21 7.40 -21.15
C ASP A 59 27.10 7.28 -19.92
N VAL A 60 28.26 7.89 -19.98
CA VAL A 60 29.15 8.06 -18.83
C VAL A 60 29.21 9.52 -18.42
N SER A 61 29.53 9.80 -17.15
CA SER A 61 29.55 11.16 -16.59
C SER A 61 30.77 12.01 -17.02
N GLN A 62 31.43 11.65 -18.14
CA GLN A 62 32.58 12.39 -18.67
C GLN A 62 32.11 13.38 -19.75
N PRO A 63 32.72 14.59 -19.82
CA PRO A 63 32.41 15.54 -20.87
C PRO A 63 32.70 14.96 -22.25
N THR A 64 31.75 15.11 -23.18
CA THR A 64 31.89 14.67 -24.57
C THR A 64 32.57 15.75 -25.42
N PHE A 65 32.88 15.43 -26.67
CA PHE A 65 33.42 16.41 -27.60
C PHE A 65 32.48 17.60 -27.82
N ARG A 66 31.15 17.41 -27.71
CA ARG A 66 30.15 18.49 -27.81
C ARG A 66 30.27 19.49 -26.67
N HIS A 67 30.53 19.05 -25.45
CA HIS A 67 30.77 19.94 -24.30
C HIS A 67 32.07 20.76 -24.47
N LYS A 68 33.08 20.19 -25.16
CA LYS A 68 34.34 20.90 -25.45
C LYS A 68 34.14 21.96 -26.55
N MET A 69 33.20 21.70 -27.50
CA MET A 69 32.88 22.61 -28.59
C MET A 69 31.98 23.73 -28.12
N TYR A 70 30.99 23.45 -27.32
CA TYR A 70 29.99 24.39 -26.81
C TYR A 70 29.72 24.14 -25.32
N ALA A 71 30.24 25.04 -24.48
CA ALA A 71 30.22 24.87 -23.02
C ALA A 71 28.81 24.86 -22.43
N GLU A 72 27.83 25.45 -23.10
CA GLU A 72 26.45 25.49 -22.68
C GLU A 72 25.62 24.25 -23.16
N TYR A 73 26.22 23.33 -23.90
CA TYR A 73 25.57 22.10 -24.37
C TYR A 73 25.01 21.31 -23.19
N LYS A 74 23.72 20.97 -23.23
CA LYS A 74 22.96 20.34 -22.15
C LYS A 74 22.95 21.09 -20.81
N GLY A 75 23.44 22.35 -20.78
CA GLY A 75 23.57 23.14 -19.54
C GLY A 75 22.25 23.51 -18.87
N THR A 76 21.12 23.42 -19.58
CA THR A 76 19.76 23.67 -19.06
C THR A 76 19.09 22.43 -18.51
N ARG A 77 19.68 21.23 -18.69
CA ARG A 77 19.11 19.98 -18.17
C ARG A 77 19.14 19.97 -16.66
N LYS A 78 18.02 19.62 -16.04
CA LYS A 78 17.96 19.37 -14.59
C LYS A 78 18.79 18.13 -14.26
N PRO A 79 19.41 18.06 -13.08
CA PRO A 79 20.03 16.84 -12.61
C PRO A 79 19.06 15.66 -12.62
N MET A 80 19.57 14.47 -12.89
CA MET A 80 18.78 13.24 -12.80
C MET A 80 18.22 13.09 -11.38
N ALA A 81 16.92 12.74 -11.26
CA ALA A 81 16.29 12.45 -9.98
C ALA A 81 17.10 11.39 -9.22
N GLU A 82 17.20 11.52 -7.91
CA GLU A 82 18.02 10.62 -7.10
C GLU A 82 17.49 9.19 -7.17
N GLU A 83 16.17 9.05 -7.13
CA GLU A 83 15.46 7.79 -7.23
C GLU A 83 15.71 7.06 -8.58
N LEU A 84 15.95 7.81 -9.66
CA LEU A 84 16.34 7.25 -10.95
C LEU A 84 17.85 6.92 -10.99
N ARG A 85 18.67 7.79 -10.40
CA ARG A 85 20.13 7.61 -10.37
C ARG A 85 20.52 6.33 -9.64
N GLU A 86 19.80 5.96 -8.58
CA GLU A 86 19.99 4.72 -7.84
C GLU A 86 19.63 3.48 -8.66
N GLN A 87 18.73 3.59 -9.61
CA GLN A 87 18.28 2.48 -10.43
C GLN A 87 19.21 2.19 -11.62
N VAL A 88 20.06 3.13 -12.03
CA VAL A 88 21.04 2.90 -13.14
C VAL A 88 21.99 1.74 -12.84
N PRO A 89 22.70 1.68 -11.68
CA PRO A 89 23.53 0.53 -11.35
C PRO A 89 22.76 -0.77 -11.23
N LEU A 90 21.53 -0.75 -10.67
CA LEU A 90 20.67 -1.93 -10.57
C LEU A 90 20.29 -2.47 -11.95
N MET A 91 19.99 -1.58 -12.92
CA MET A 91 19.71 -2.00 -14.29
C MET A 91 20.92 -2.62 -14.96
N LYS A 92 22.11 -2.05 -14.79
CA LYS A 92 23.35 -2.62 -15.32
C LYS A 92 23.66 -3.98 -14.69
N GLU A 93 23.42 -4.14 -13.40
CA GLU A 93 23.55 -5.41 -12.68
C GLU A 93 22.62 -6.46 -13.28
N MET A 94 21.35 -6.11 -13.50
CA MET A 94 20.36 -6.96 -14.13
C MET A 94 20.74 -7.37 -15.55
N LEU A 95 21.17 -6.44 -16.39
CA LEU A 95 21.60 -6.72 -17.75
C LEU A 95 22.82 -7.64 -17.80
N LYS A 96 23.80 -7.44 -16.89
CA LYS A 96 24.95 -8.32 -16.75
C LYS A 96 24.56 -9.73 -16.32
N ALA A 97 23.67 -9.83 -15.33
CA ALA A 97 23.14 -11.11 -14.88
C ALA A 97 22.39 -11.84 -16.01
N MET A 98 21.72 -11.11 -16.89
CA MET A 98 21.09 -11.64 -18.10
C MET A 98 22.08 -11.97 -19.22
N GLY A 99 23.37 -11.70 -19.05
CA GLY A 99 24.38 -11.90 -20.10
C GLY A 99 24.32 -10.90 -21.26
N VAL A 100 23.65 -9.76 -21.08
CA VAL A 100 23.50 -8.73 -22.11
C VAL A 100 24.78 -7.90 -22.20
N THR A 101 25.28 -7.71 -23.42
CA THR A 101 26.44 -6.85 -23.69
C THR A 101 26.11 -5.38 -23.43
N ILE A 102 26.89 -4.76 -22.54
CA ILE A 102 26.78 -3.33 -22.20
C ILE A 102 28.00 -2.59 -22.77
N VAL A 103 27.76 -1.48 -23.45
CA VAL A 103 28.80 -0.64 -24.02
C VAL A 103 28.75 0.77 -23.44
N GLU A 104 29.93 1.25 -23.00
CA GLU A 104 30.13 2.58 -22.44
C GLU A 104 31.45 3.14 -22.93
N LYS A 105 31.51 4.38 -23.33
CA LYS A 105 32.80 5.00 -23.76
C LYS A 105 32.86 6.47 -23.33
N GLY A 106 33.90 6.81 -22.59
CA GLY A 106 34.20 8.21 -22.24
C GLY A 106 34.46 9.09 -23.47
N GLY A 107 33.91 10.29 -23.47
CA GLY A 107 34.07 11.24 -24.58
C GLY A 107 33.00 11.17 -25.66
N TYR A 108 32.18 10.14 -25.66
CA TYR A 108 31.02 9.95 -26.57
C TYR A 108 29.73 9.79 -25.77
N GLU A 109 28.60 10.07 -26.44
CA GLU A 109 27.27 9.82 -25.90
C GLU A 109 26.77 8.43 -26.33
N ALA A 110 25.76 7.88 -25.64
CA ALA A 110 25.16 6.59 -26.01
C ALA A 110 24.70 6.59 -27.47
N ASP A 111 24.16 7.71 -27.96
CA ASP A 111 23.72 7.85 -29.37
C ASP A 111 24.87 7.70 -30.36
N ASP A 112 26.07 8.20 -30.02
CA ASP A 112 27.27 8.05 -30.87
C ASP A 112 27.72 6.58 -30.91
N ILE A 113 27.68 5.91 -29.76
CA ILE A 113 27.99 4.49 -29.65
C ILE A 113 27.01 3.67 -30.48
N LEU A 114 25.71 3.91 -30.31
CA LEU A 114 24.66 3.21 -31.04
C LEU A 114 24.76 3.46 -32.55
N GLY A 115 24.97 4.73 -32.94
CA GLY A 115 25.15 5.10 -34.34
C GLY A 115 26.34 4.43 -35.00
N THR A 116 27.46 4.37 -34.28
CA THR A 116 28.69 3.70 -34.76
C THR A 116 28.47 2.19 -34.93
N ILE A 117 27.86 1.52 -33.92
CA ILE A 117 27.60 0.09 -34.01
C ILE A 117 26.57 -0.19 -35.11
N ALA A 118 25.50 0.58 -35.20
CA ALA A 118 24.46 0.40 -36.20
C ALA A 118 25.04 0.47 -37.63
N LYS A 119 25.86 1.50 -37.92
CA LYS A 119 26.45 1.66 -39.25
C LYS A 119 27.49 0.60 -39.59
N ARG A 120 28.28 0.15 -38.63
CA ARG A 120 29.23 -0.97 -38.82
C ARG A 120 28.47 -2.27 -39.14
N SER A 121 27.45 -2.56 -38.36
CA SER A 121 26.66 -3.81 -38.53
C SER A 121 25.83 -3.80 -39.81
N GLU A 122 25.28 -2.65 -40.23
CA GLU A 122 24.65 -2.47 -41.53
C GLU A 122 25.61 -2.79 -42.67
N ALA A 123 26.84 -2.29 -42.59
CA ALA A 123 27.90 -2.57 -43.60
C ALA A 123 28.31 -4.04 -43.65
N GLU A 124 28.12 -4.80 -42.56
CA GLU A 124 28.33 -6.24 -42.48
C GLU A 124 27.11 -7.03 -42.93
N GLY A 125 26.00 -6.39 -43.33
CA GLY A 125 24.77 -7.00 -43.89
C GLY A 125 23.76 -7.43 -42.86
N LEU A 126 23.80 -6.89 -41.62
CA LEU A 126 22.79 -7.16 -40.58
C LEU A 126 21.60 -6.21 -40.73
N GLU A 127 20.42 -6.71 -40.30
CA GLU A 127 19.26 -5.85 -40.01
C GLU A 127 19.42 -5.30 -38.60
N VAL A 128 19.32 -3.97 -38.44
CA VAL A 128 19.54 -3.32 -37.15
C VAL A 128 18.28 -2.63 -36.66
N SER A 129 17.92 -2.87 -35.41
CA SER A 129 16.84 -2.15 -34.70
C SER A 129 17.43 -1.33 -33.55
N VAL A 130 17.34 -0.01 -33.62
CA VAL A 130 17.78 0.90 -32.56
C VAL A 130 16.57 1.34 -31.75
N VAL A 131 16.57 1.06 -30.45
CA VAL A 131 15.48 1.34 -29.51
C VAL A 131 15.85 2.51 -28.62
N SER A 132 15.20 3.63 -28.76
CA SER A 132 15.39 4.82 -27.92
C SER A 132 14.12 5.68 -27.88
N GLY A 133 13.98 6.48 -26.84
CA GLY A 133 12.98 7.55 -26.78
C GLY A 133 13.39 8.82 -27.51
N ASP A 134 14.67 8.91 -27.90
CA ASP A 134 15.23 10.08 -28.55
C ASP A 134 14.96 10.06 -30.06
N ARG A 135 14.46 11.18 -30.58
CA ARG A 135 14.18 11.34 -32.01
C ARG A 135 15.41 11.73 -32.82
N ASP A 136 16.47 12.10 -32.18
CA ASP A 136 17.70 12.47 -32.87
C ASP A 136 18.33 11.26 -33.59
N LEU A 137 18.07 10.06 -33.08
CA LEU A 137 18.44 8.81 -33.72
C LEU A 137 17.72 8.55 -35.07
N LEU A 138 16.65 9.30 -35.41
CA LEU A 138 15.98 9.20 -36.72
C LEU A 138 16.92 9.49 -37.88
N GLN A 139 17.99 10.26 -37.66
CA GLN A 139 19.04 10.54 -38.65
C GLN A 139 19.79 9.26 -39.09
N LEU A 140 19.75 8.20 -38.29
CA LEU A 140 20.42 6.93 -38.59
C LEU A 140 19.58 5.98 -39.44
N ALA A 141 18.28 6.25 -39.57
CA ALA A 141 17.33 5.35 -40.24
C ALA A 141 17.71 5.09 -41.70
N THR A 142 17.65 3.84 -42.13
CA THR A 142 17.88 3.38 -43.50
C THR A 142 16.85 2.28 -43.81
N ASP A 143 17.01 1.59 -44.92
CA ASP A 143 16.17 0.43 -45.24
C ASP A 143 16.56 -0.79 -44.40
N HIS A 144 17.77 -0.80 -43.80
CA HIS A 144 18.32 -1.85 -42.91
C HIS A 144 18.50 -1.43 -41.45
N ILE A 145 18.43 -0.12 -41.15
CA ILE A 145 18.44 0.41 -39.79
C ILE A 145 17.05 0.96 -39.47
N LYS A 146 16.34 0.31 -38.58
CA LYS A 146 15.03 0.71 -38.07
C LYS A 146 15.14 1.36 -36.70
N ILE A 147 14.58 2.55 -36.53
CA ILE A 147 14.51 3.25 -35.26
C ILE A 147 13.17 2.95 -34.59
N ARG A 148 13.19 2.43 -33.38
CA ARG A 148 12.02 2.01 -32.62
C ARG A 148 11.83 2.91 -31.42
N ILE A 149 10.73 3.67 -31.41
CA ILE A 149 10.44 4.66 -30.36
C ILE A 149 9.27 4.15 -29.50
N PRO A 150 9.52 3.65 -28.27
CA PRO A 150 8.46 3.26 -27.36
C PRO A 150 7.61 4.45 -26.96
N LYS A 151 6.29 4.32 -26.92
CA LYS A 151 5.33 5.31 -26.42
C LYS A 151 4.45 4.70 -25.34
N THR A 152 4.43 5.30 -24.16
CA THR A 152 3.54 4.87 -23.08
C THR A 152 2.16 5.46 -23.29
N LYS A 153 1.14 4.61 -23.47
CA LYS A 153 -0.28 4.96 -23.50
C LYS A 153 -0.98 4.38 -22.25
N ARG A 154 -2.19 4.85 -21.98
CA ARG A 154 -3.01 4.36 -20.88
C ARG A 154 -3.31 2.85 -20.95
N THR A 155 -3.22 2.28 -22.15
CA THR A 155 -3.46 0.85 -22.46
C THR A 155 -2.19 0.01 -22.52
N GLY A 156 -1.00 0.57 -22.29
CA GLY A 156 0.29 -0.11 -22.36
C GLY A 156 1.32 0.62 -23.23
N THR A 157 2.46 -0.01 -23.47
CA THR A 157 3.53 0.54 -24.31
C THR A 157 3.30 0.15 -25.77
N GLU A 158 3.15 1.13 -26.65
CA GLU A 158 3.22 0.98 -28.11
C GLU A 158 4.62 1.37 -28.60
N ILE A 159 5.05 0.78 -29.71
CA ILE A 159 6.33 1.09 -30.36
C ILE A 159 6.05 1.64 -31.74
N GLU A 160 6.60 2.81 -32.04
CA GLU A 160 6.57 3.36 -33.40
C GLU A 160 7.88 3.03 -34.10
N ASP A 161 7.79 2.50 -35.30
CA ASP A 161 8.92 2.08 -36.11
C ASP A 161 9.14 3.09 -37.25
N TYR A 162 10.42 3.44 -37.49
CA TYR A 162 10.83 4.41 -38.51
C TYR A 162 12.01 3.85 -39.33
N ASN A 163 11.79 3.60 -40.61
CA ASN A 163 12.79 3.44 -41.62
C ASN A 163 12.89 4.72 -42.46
N THR A 164 13.67 4.72 -43.52
CA THR A 164 13.78 5.89 -44.45
C THR A 164 12.42 6.43 -44.87
N LYS A 165 11.51 5.53 -45.25
CA LYS A 165 10.18 5.90 -45.73
C LYS A 165 9.31 6.57 -44.68
N GLU A 166 9.23 6.00 -43.47
CA GLU A 166 8.41 6.52 -42.36
C GLU A 166 8.92 7.88 -41.89
N VAL A 167 10.26 8.11 -41.93
CA VAL A 167 10.83 9.42 -41.65
C VAL A 167 10.41 10.43 -42.70
N LEU A 168 10.52 10.08 -44.00
CA LEU A 168 10.14 10.94 -45.11
C LEU A 168 8.63 11.27 -45.08
N ASP A 169 7.78 10.25 -44.89
CA ASP A 169 6.33 10.41 -44.84
C ASP A 169 5.89 11.35 -43.68
N LYS A 170 6.55 11.26 -42.54
CA LYS A 170 6.16 12.01 -41.34
C LYS A 170 6.80 13.37 -41.22
N TYR A 171 8.08 13.49 -41.59
CA TYR A 171 8.87 14.72 -41.41
C TYR A 171 9.15 15.46 -42.71
N HIS A 172 8.77 14.89 -43.86
CA HIS A 172 8.95 15.46 -45.21
C HIS A 172 10.41 15.75 -45.61
N VAL A 173 11.35 15.11 -44.93
CA VAL A 173 12.80 15.14 -45.20
C VAL A 173 13.36 13.74 -45.03
N THR A 174 14.49 13.46 -45.66
CA THR A 174 15.22 12.20 -45.46
C THR A 174 15.88 12.16 -44.07
N PRO A 175 16.26 10.95 -43.59
CA PRO A 175 16.98 10.84 -42.31
C PRO A 175 18.23 11.73 -42.20
N ILE A 176 19.01 11.85 -43.25
CA ILE A 176 20.21 12.70 -43.28
C ILE A 176 19.82 14.18 -43.24
N GLU A 177 18.82 14.57 -44.01
CA GLU A 177 18.31 15.97 -44.01
C GLU A 177 17.66 16.37 -42.69
N PHE A 178 17.25 15.39 -41.85
CA PHE A 178 16.71 15.67 -40.53
C PHE A 178 17.74 16.35 -39.60
N ILE A 179 19.05 16.08 -39.82
CA ILE A 179 20.13 16.79 -39.11
C ILE A 179 20.06 18.30 -39.40
N ASP A 180 19.88 18.66 -40.65
CA ASP A 180 19.82 20.06 -41.10
C ASP A 180 18.57 20.78 -40.56
N VAL A 181 17.43 20.06 -40.47
CA VAL A 181 16.22 20.58 -39.82
C VAL A 181 16.50 20.87 -38.33
N LYS A 182 17.14 19.94 -37.63
CA LYS A 182 17.55 20.15 -36.22
C LYS A 182 18.55 21.31 -36.08
N ALA A 183 19.50 21.43 -36.99
CA ALA A 183 20.49 22.49 -36.99
C ALA A 183 19.87 23.89 -37.17
N LEU A 184 18.83 23.99 -37.99
CA LEU A 184 18.12 25.26 -38.20
C LEU A 184 17.19 25.63 -37.04
N MET A 185 16.40 24.63 -36.53
CA MET A 185 15.42 24.92 -35.48
C MET A 185 16.02 25.00 -34.09
N GLY A 186 17.19 24.39 -33.90
CA GLY A 186 17.80 24.17 -32.59
C GLY A 186 17.08 23.06 -31.77
N ASP A 187 17.62 22.78 -30.59
CA ASP A 187 17.01 21.87 -29.61
C ASP A 187 17.10 22.46 -28.22
N THR A 188 15.93 22.71 -27.61
CA THR A 188 15.86 23.28 -26.25
C THR A 188 16.24 22.26 -25.17
N SER A 189 16.08 20.94 -25.43
CA SER A 189 16.44 19.89 -24.47
C SER A 189 17.94 19.72 -24.34
N ASP A 190 18.67 19.88 -25.43
CA ASP A 190 20.12 19.80 -25.51
C ASP A 190 20.83 21.16 -25.54
N ASN A 191 20.04 22.20 -25.44
CA ASN A 191 20.51 23.58 -25.51
C ASN A 191 21.32 23.88 -26.79
N ILE A 192 20.87 23.26 -27.92
CA ILE A 192 21.41 23.57 -29.25
C ILE A 192 20.73 24.84 -29.75
N PRO A 193 21.49 25.92 -30.08
CA PRO A 193 20.92 27.24 -30.29
C PRO A 193 20.07 27.38 -31.56
N GLY A 194 20.38 26.63 -32.62
CA GLY A 194 19.69 26.81 -33.90
C GLY A 194 19.88 28.21 -34.50
N VAL A 195 19.01 28.56 -35.46
CA VAL A 195 18.93 29.91 -36.04
C VAL A 195 17.77 30.67 -35.40
N PRO A 196 18.01 31.75 -34.66
CA PRO A 196 16.96 32.51 -34.01
C PRO A 196 15.78 32.85 -34.94
N GLY A 197 14.56 32.46 -34.53
CA GLY A 197 13.34 32.75 -35.29
C GLY A 197 13.05 31.79 -36.45
N ILE A 198 13.82 30.74 -36.65
CA ILE A 198 13.52 29.59 -37.51
C ILE A 198 13.04 28.44 -36.63
N GLY A 199 11.74 28.16 -36.62
CA GLY A 199 11.16 27.01 -35.92
C GLY A 199 10.95 25.82 -36.84
N GLU A 200 10.50 24.69 -36.29
CA GLU A 200 10.34 23.40 -36.96
C GLU A 200 9.69 23.49 -38.34
N LYS A 201 8.53 24.14 -38.46
CA LYS A 201 7.82 24.28 -39.75
C LYS A 201 8.64 24.98 -40.83
N THR A 202 9.36 26.05 -40.46
CA THR A 202 10.18 26.80 -41.40
C THR A 202 11.44 26.03 -41.75
N ALA A 203 12.10 25.43 -40.78
CA ALA A 203 13.26 24.57 -40.98
C ALA A 203 12.96 23.40 -41.91
N THR A 204 11.88 22.64 -41.65
CA THR A 204 11.43 21.53 -42.49
C THR A 204 11.14 22.00 -43.92
N ALA A 205 10.41 23.13 -44.11
CA ALA A 205 10.11 23.65 -45.44
C ALA A 205 11.36 24.07 -46.21
N LEU A 206 12.33 24.68 -45.54
CA LEU A 206 13.61 25.07 -46.14
C LEU A 206 14.44 23.86 -46.54
N ILE A 207 14.58 22.88 -45.68
CA ILE A 207 15.36 21.71 -45.98
C ILE A 207 14.68 20.82 -47.03
N ALA A 208 13.36 20.66 -46.99
CA ALA A 208 12.62 19.97 -48.06
C ALA A 208 12.80 20.67 -49.44
N GLN A 209 13.02 22.00 -49.49
CA GLN A 209 13.20 22.73 -50.72
C GLN A 209 14.66 22.77 -51.20
N TYR A 210 15.60 22.91 -50.26
CA TYR A 210 17.02 23.15 -50.60
C TYR A 210 17.94 21.99 -50.26
N GLY A 211 17.50 21.00 -49.54
CA GLY A 211 18.21 19.76 -49.19
C GLY A 211 19.22 19.89 -48.03
N SER A 212 19.85 21.03 -47.83
CA SER A 212 20.83 21.26 -46.76
C SER A 212 20.93 22.73 -46.34
N ILE A 213 21.52 23.00 -45.16
CA ILE A 213 21.76 24.39 -44.70
C ILE A 213 22.75 25.12 -45.57
N GLU A 214 23.73 24.43 -46.13
CA GLU A 214 24.70 25.00 -47.06
C GLU A 214 23.99 25.54 -48.32
N ASN A 215 23.09 24.73 -48.89
CA ASN A 215 22.25 25.13 -50.03
C ASN A 215 21.25 26.22 -49.67
N CYS A 216 20.66 26.16 -48.49
CA CYS A 216 19.82 27.25 -47.98
C CYS A 216 20.59 28.55 -47.91
N TYR A 217 21.84 28.53 -47.45
CA TYR A 217 22.69 29.72 -47.38
C TYR A 217 23.12 30.20 -48.76
N ALA A 218 23.44 29.31 -49.69
CA ALA A 218 23.76 29.67 -51.06
C ALA A 218 22.61 30.41 -51.79
N HIS A 219 21.35 30.09 -51.42
CA HIS A 219 20.14 30.71 -51.97
C HIS A 219 19.44 31.64 -50.96
N VAL A 220 20.18 32.15 -49.97
CA VAL A 220 19.64 32.87 -48.81
C VAL A 220 18.75 34.05 -49.19
N ASP A 221 19.04 34.76 -50.29
CA ASP A 221 18.28 35.91 -50.75
C ASP A 221 16.94 35.51 -51.40
N GLU A 222 16.74 34.23 -51.75
CA GLU A 222 15.49 33.66 -52.29
C GLU A 222 14.55 33.11 -51.23
N ILE A 223 15.04 32.94 -49.99
CA ILE A 223 14.30 32.32 -48.87
C ILE A 223 13.11 33.19 -48.46
N LYS A 224 11.98 32.50 -48.28
CA LYS A 224 10.76 33.10 -47.69
C LYS A 224 10.43 32.38 -46.36
N PRO A 225 9.98 33.12 -45.33
CA PRO A 225 9.77 34.60 -45.30
C PRO A 225 11.09 35.37 -45.19
N PRO A 226 11.12 36.66 -45.55
CA PRO A 226 12.35 37.50 -45.50
C PRO A 226 13.06 37.52 -44.16
N ARG A 227 12.33 37.30 -43.06
CA ARG A 227 12.91 37.20 -41.73
C ARG A 227 13.80 35.95 -41.58
N ALA A 228 13.40 34.83 -42.17
CA ALA A 228 14.20 33.59 -42.12
C ALA A 228 15.49 33.77 -42.96
N SER A 229 15.39 34.38 -44.16
CA SER A 229 16.54 34.76 -44.99
C SER A 229 17.54 35.62 -44.21
N LYS A 230 17.06 36.73 -43.62
CA LYS A 230 17.90 37.62 -42.82
C LYS A 230 18.57 36.88 -41.64
N ASN A 231 17.78 36.13 -40.87
CA ASN A 231 18.28 35.46 -39.68
C ASN A 231 19.29 34.34 -40.03
N LEU A 232 19.09 33.60 -41.10
CA LEU A 232 20.05 32.62 -41.57
C LEU A 232 21.36 33.27 -42.04
N LYS A 233 21.27 34.41 -42.76
CA LYS A 233 22.42 35.17 -43.22
C LYS A 233 23.29 35.70 -42.08
N GLU A 234 22.65 36.21 -41.03
CA GLU A 234 23.31 36.76 -39.84
C GLU A 234 23.85 35.68 -38.90
N ASN A 235 23.31 34.44 -38.91
CA ASN A 235 23.61 33.38 -37.95
C ASN A 235 24.07 32.08 -38.65
N TYR A 236 24.70 32.14 -39.80
CA TYR A 236 25.10 30.92 -40.52
C TYR A 236 26.16 30.11 -39.81
N GLU A 237 27.14 30.74 -39.16
CA GLU A 237 28.12 30.06 -38.33
C GLU A 237 27.46 29.32 -37.15
N LEU A 238 26.43 29.92 -36.59
CA LEU A 238 25.63 29.31 -35.52
C LEU A 238 24.87 28.08 -36.03
N ALA A 239 24.34 28.13 -37.25
CA ALA A 239 23.67 27.00 -37.90
C ALA A 239 24.65 25.86 -38.16
N GLN A 240 25.88 26.15 -38.61
CA GLN A 240 26.91 25.11 -38.79
C GLN A 240 27.36 24.48 -37.51
N MET A 241 27.54 25.29 -36.46
CA MET A 241 27.83 24.75 -35.11
C MET A 241 26.69 23.87 -34.61
N SER A 242 25.43 24.31 -34.76
CA SER A 242 24.26 23.55 -34.40
C SER A 242 24.14 22.23 -35.17
N LYS A 243 24.50 22.24 -36.49
CA LYS A 243 24.59 21.02 -37.31
C LYS A 243 25.58 20.02 -36.72
N THR A 244 26.78 20.49 -36.36
CA THR A 244 27.82 19.63 -35.74
C THR A 244 27.37 19.07 -34.40
N LEU A 245 26.70 19.87 -33.56
CA LEU A 245 26.15 19.44 -32.27
C LEU A 245 25.01 18.41 -32.41
N ALA A 246 24.14 18.56 -33.42
CA ALA A 246 23.02 17.67 -33.70
C ALA A 246 23.42 16.38 -34.42
N THR A 247 24.62 16.33 -35.03
CA THR A 247 25.08 15.17 -35.77
C THR A 247 25.59 14.08 -34.83
N ILE A 248 25.08 12.87 -34.99
CA ILE A 248 25.55 11.68 -34.27
C ILE A 248 26.86 11.22 -34.92
N GLU A 249 27.90 11.00 -34.09
CA GLU A 249 29.18 10.46 -34.55
C GLU A 249 29.03 8.97 -34.82
N ILE A 250 29.25 8.58 -36.09
CA ILE A 250 29.12 7.16 -36.54
C ILE A 250 30.45 6.46 -36.71
N HIS A 251 31.55 7.12 -36.36
CA HIS A 251 32.92 6.59 -36.45
C HIS A 251 33.66 6.69 -35.11
N ALA A 252 32.90 6.65 -34.00
CA ALA A 252 33.46 6.70 -32.66
C ALA A 252 34.50 5.56 -32.46
N ASP A 253 35.58 5.88 -31.78
CA ASP A 253 36.60 4.91 -31.40
C ASP A 253 36.15 4.07 -30.22
N ILE A 254 35.36 3.06 -30.52
CA ILE A 254 34.80 2.09 -29.53
C ILE A 254 35.40 0.72 -29.77
N ASP A 255 35.75 0.04 -28.68
CA ASP A 255 36.13 -1.36 -28.67
C ASP A 255 34.85 -2.21 -28.52
N TYR A 256 34.30 -2.67 -29.63
CA TYR A 256 33.09 -3.46 -29.70
C TYR A 256 33.25 -4.68 -30.57
N ASP A 257 33.04 -5.84 -30.01
CA ASP A 257 33.00 -7.12 -30.71
C ASP A 257 31.53 -7.60 -30.84
N LEU A 258 31.07 -7.70 -32.07
CA LEU A 258 29.72 -8.16 -32.35
C LEU A 258 29.45 -9.56 -31.79
N GLN A 259 30.44 -10.43 -31.78
CA GLN A 259 30.30 -11.81 -31.29
C GLN A 259 30.02 -11.84 -29.78
N SER A 260 30.50 -10.86 -29.03
CA SER A 260 30.21 -10.75 -27.60
C SER A 260 28.73 -10.46 -27.30
N ALA A 261 28.00 -9.93 -28.29
CA ALA A 261 26.59 -9.60 -28.18
C ALA A 261 25.67 -10.69 -28.73
N ARG A 262 26.21 -11.84 -29.16
CA ARG A 262 25.47 -12.93 -29.77
C ARG A 262 24.55 -13.62 -28.78
N LEU A 263 23.30 -13.84 -29.20
CA LEU A 263 22.31 -14.64 -28.50
C LEU A 263 22.13 -15.96 -29.25
N GLU A 264 22.42 -17.08 -28.63
CA GLU A 264 22.10 -18.39 -29.16
C GLU A 264 20.58 -18.60 -29.15
N GLN A 265 19.96 -18.32 -28.03
CA GLN A 265 18.50 -18.32 -27.85
C GLN A 265 18.10 -17.23 -26.86
N ILE A 266 16.91 -16.63 -27.03
CA ILE A 266 16.39 -15.59 -26.10
C ILE A 266 16.28 -16.14 -24.68
N LYS A 267 15.98 -17.43 -24.53
CA LYS A 267 15.90 -18.06 -23.21
C LYS A 267 17.23 -18.05 -22.42
N ASP A 268 18.37 -17.91 -23.10
CA ASP A 268 19.67 -17.85 -22.43
C ASP A 268 19.85 -16.57 -21.61
N LEU A 269 19.02 -15.54 -21.87
CA LEU A 269 18.95 -14.33 -21.05
C LEU A 269 18.26 -14.55 -19.69
N TYR A 270 17.52 -15.64 -19.52
CA TYR A 270 16.80 -15.96 -18.29
C TYR A 270 17.65 -16.82 -17.36
N THR A 271 18.78 -16.26 -16.92
CA THR A 271 19.74 -16.93 -16.04
C THR A 271 19.24 -17.04 -14.61
N GLU A 272 19.87 -17.92 -13.81
CA GLU A 272 19.59 -18.02 -12.37
C GLU A 272 19.92 -16.71 -11.64
N GLU A 273 21.02 -16.04 -12.00
CA GLU A 273 21.40 -14.76 -11.41
C GLU A 273 20.37 -13.66 -11.68
N ALA A 274 19.87 -13.57 -12.91
CA ALA A 274 18.80 -12.63 -13.28
C ALA A 274 17.49 -12.97 -12.56
N TYR A 275 17.17 -14.24 -12.38
CA TYR A 275 16.04 -14.70 -11.60
C TYR A 275 16.14 -14.24 -10.14
N LEU A 276 17.30 -14.44 -9.49
CA LEU A 276 17.54 -14.01 -8.11
C LEU A 276 17.43 -12.49 -7.95
N LEU A 277 17.93 -11.72 -8.95
CA LEU A 277 17.75 -10.27 -8.96
C LEU A 277 16.30 -9.85 -9.15
N CYS A 278 15.54 -10.46 -10.05
CA CYS A 278 14.09 -10.22 -10.18
C CYS A 278 13.35 -10.53 -8.88
N LYS A 279 13.76 -11.57 -8.17
CA LYS A 279 13.24 -11.93 -6.86
C LYS A 279 13.55 -10.86 -5.82
N ARG A 280 14.81 -10.41 -5.72
CA ARG A 280 15.24 -9.34 -4.81
C ARG A 280 14.49 -8.03 -5.08
N LEU A 281 14.30 -7.69 -6.36
CA LEU A 281 13.58 -6.49 -6.79
C LEU A 281 12.04 -6.64 -6.75
N GLU A 282 11.54 -7.81 -6.36
CA GLU A 282 10.10 -8.14 -6.20
C GLU A 282 9.28 -8.07 -7.50
N PHE A 283 9.89 -8.38 -8.64
CA PHE A 283 9.23 -8.41 -9.95
C PHE A 283 8.43 -9.69 -10.17
N LYS A 284 7.43 -9.93 -9.32
CA LYS A 284 6.63 -11.17 -9.29
C LYS A 284 6.11 -11.58 -10.68
N ASN A 285 5.60 -10.63 -11.47
CA ASN A 285 5.04 -10.89 -12.79
C ASN A 285 6.07 -11.27 -13.87
N MET A 286 7.37 -11.10 -13.57
CA MET A 286 8.45 -11.44 -14.50
C MET A 286 9.06 -12.80 -14.20
N LEU A 287 8.91 -13.31 -12.98
CA LEU A 287 9.53 -14.55 -12.53
C LEU A 287 9.10 -15.76 -13.38
N GLY A 288 7.84 -15.80 -13.84
CA GLY A 288 7.34 -16.87 -14.69
C GLY A 288 7.96 -16.93 -16.11
N ARG A 289 8.77 -15.95 -16.52
CA ARG A 289 9.55 -15.98 -17.77
C ARG A 289 10.85 -16.74 -17.65
N PHE A 290 11.34 -16.87 -16.41
CA PHE A 290 12.57 -17.59 -16.12
C PHE A 290 12.18 -19.07 -15.95
N GLU A 291 12.33 -19.85 -17.01
CA GLU A 291 12.29 -21.33 -16.95
C GLU A 291 13.57 -21.88 -16.31
N VAL A 292 14.11 -21.19 -15.34
CA VAL A 292 15.15 -21.78 -14.54
C VAL A 292 14.49 -22.98 -13.87
N ASP A 293 15.14 -24.14 -13.90
CA ASP A 293 14.93 -25.16 -12.90
C ASP A 293 15.17 -24.48 -11.52
N ALA A 294 14.20 -23.69 -11.08
CA ALA A 294 14.08 -23.33 -9.67
C ALA A 294 14.29 -24.66 -8.97
N PRO A 295 15.17 -24.76 -7.93
CA PRO A 295 15.37 -26.03 -7.27
C PRO A 295 14.00 -26.62 -7.08
N LYS A 296 13.67 -27.69 -7.86
CA LYS A 296 12.32 -28.26 -7.92
C LYS A 296 11.96 -28.44 -6.49
N ASN A 297 10.94 -27.75 -6.05
CA ASN A 297 10.51 -27.85 -4.67
C ASN A 297 10.13 -29.32 -4.48
N GLN A 298 11.07 -30.12 -3.98
CA GLN A 298 10.87 -31.55 -3.76
C GLN A 298 9.66 -31.81 -2.86
N ALA A 299 9.21 -30.79 -2.10
CA ALA A 299 8.02 -30.89 -1.27
C ALA A 299 6.76 -31.25 -2.07
N GLU A 300 6.59 -30.74 -3.31
CA GLU A 300 5.42 -31.09 -4.13
C GLU A 300 5.34 -32.58 -4.47
N GLU A 301 6.47 -33.25 -4.58
CA GLU A 301 6.55 -34.69 -4.88
C GLU A 301 5.97 -35.55 -3.74
N HIS A 302 5.89 -34.97 -2.53
CA HIS A 302 5.41 -35.63 -1.32
C HIS A 302 3.98 -35.24 -0.93
N PHE A 303 3.28 -34.41 -1.71
CA PHE A 303 1.89 -34.04 -1.47
C PHE A 303 0.94 -35.17 -1.82
N LYS A 304 0.15 -35.61 -0.85
CA LYS A 304 -0.71 -36.79 -1.00
C LYS A 304 -2.15 -36.47 -0.63
N LEU A 305 -3.07 -36.95 -1.45
CA LEU A 305 -4.50 -36.94 -1.16
C LEU A 305 -4.88 -38.20 -0.40
N VAL A 306 -5.60 -38.05 0.72
CA VAL A 306 -6.14 -39.17 1.53
C VAL A 306 -7.65 -39.04 1.61
N THR A 307 -8.34 -40.13 1.25
CA THR A 307 -9.81 -40.24 1.28
C THR A 307 -10.33 -41.35 2.15
N GLU A 308 -9.46 -42.32 2.54
CA GLU A 308 -9.84 -43.45 3.35
C GLU A 308 -9.60 -43.22 4.85
N LYS A 309 -10.59 -43.50 5.70
CA LYS A 309 -10.51 -43.34 7.16
C LYS A 309 -9.35 -44.13 7.79
N LYS A 310 -9.18 -45.42 7.39
CA LYS A 310 -8.10 -46.24 7.92
C LYS A 310 -6.71 -45.76 7.61
N GLU A 311 -6.52 -45.14 6.47
CA GLU A 311 -5.25 -44.50 6.08
C GLU A 311 -5.02 -43.23 6.90
N ALA A 312 -6.05 -42.41 7.06
CA ALA A 312 -6.00 -41.21 7.89
C ALA A 312 -5.61 -41.56 9.35
N GLU A 313 -6.26 -42.54 9.96
CA GLU A 313 -5.95 -43.01 11.31
C GLU A 313 -4.48 -43.44 11.47
N LYS A 314 -3.92 -44.17 10.48
CA LYS A 314 -2.50 -44.55 10.48
C LYS A 314 -1.54 -43.36 10.38
N ILE A 315 -1.90 -42.35 9.57
CA ILE A 315 -1.07 -41.14 9.39
C ILE A 315 -1.11 -40.31 10.66
N PHE A 316 -2.31 -40.04 11.22
CA PHE A 316 -2.44 -39.28 12.46
C PHE A 316 -1.77 -39.94 13.66
N ALA A 317 -1.70 -41.26 13.69
CA ALA A 317 -0.96 -41.98 14.73
C ALA A 317 0.56 -41.69 14.74
N LYS A 318 1.13 -41.21 13.62
CA LYS A 318 2.55 -40.82 13.53
C LYS A 318 2.84 -39.45 14.12
N ILE A 319 1.82 -38.60 14.27
CA ILE A 319 1.96 -37.19 14.73
C ILE A 319 2.29 -37.11 16.23
N LYS A 320 2.01 -38.19 16.98
CA LYS A 320 2.18 -38.20 18.44
C LYS A 320 3.60 -37.77 18.86
N GLY A 321 3.68 -36.71 19.65
CA GLY A 321 4.94 -36.21 20.23
C GLY A 321 5.84 -35.44 19.27
N ILE A 322 5.40 -35.17 18.03
CA ILE A 322 6.10 -34.30 17.06
C ILE A 322 5.27 -33.07 16.76
N GLU A 323 5.87 -32.05 16.16
CA GLU A 323 5.17 -30.85 15.71
C GLU A 323 4.32 -31.12 14.47
N CYS A 324 3.17 -30.47 14.36
CA CYS A 324 2.21 -30.67 13.29
C CYS A 324 1.60 -29.35 12.84
N ALA A 325 1.72 -29.03 11.55
CA ALA A 325 0.93 -27.97 10.94
C ALA A 325 -0.39 -28.52 10.42
N PHE A 326 -1.43 -27.72 10.52
CA PHE A 326 -2.74 -28.02 9.96
C PHE A 326 -3.35 -26.81 9.29
N GLN A 327 -4.22 -27.04 8.30
CA GLN A 327 -5.03 -26.01 7.67
C GLN A 327 -6.39 -26.58 7.30
N ILE A 328 -7.44 -26.10 7.93
CA ILE A 328 -8.81 -26.48 7.62
C ILE A 328 -9.28 -25.66 6.41
N ILE A 329 -9.84 -26.32 5.41
CA ILE A 329 -10.34 -25.68 4.21
C ILE A 329 -11.88 -25.61 4.30
N PRO A 330 -12.45 -24.43 4.61
CA PRO A 330 -13.88 -24.28 4.77
C PRO A 330 -14.62 -24.50 3.45
N MET A 331 -15.90 -24.88 3.51
CA MET A 331 -16.81 -24.75 2.38
C MET A 331 -17.15 -23.28 2.18
N GLU A 332 -17.10 -22.80 0.93
CA GLU A 332 -17.52 -21.43 0.64
C GLU A 332 -19.04 -21.31 0.76
N GLU A 333 -19.53 -20.37 1.56
CA GLU A 333 -20.96 -20.04 1.60
C GLU A 333 -21.37 -19.57 0.19
N LYS A 334 -22.29 -20.30 -0.45
CA LYS A 334 -22.91 -19.84 -1.70
C LYS A 334 -23.63 -18.52 -1.39
N LYS A 335 -23.10 -17.42 -1.90
CA LYS A 335 -23.87 -16.16 -1.94
C LYS A 335 -25.07 -16.45 -2.83
N ASP A 336 -26.23 -16.65 -2.24
CA ASP A 336 -27.48 -16.84 -2.96
C ASP A 336 -27.71 -15.63 -3.88
N ALA A 337 -27.49 -15.83 -5.15
CA ALA A 337 -27.71 -14.85 -6.21
C ALA A 337 -29.19 -14.66 -6.54
N ASN A 338 -30.10 -15.00 -5.63
CA ASN A 338 -31.56 -14.84 -5.79
C ASN A 338 -32.18 -14.35 -4.48
N MET A 339 -32.05 -13.06 -4.21
CA MET A 339 -33.12 -12.37 -3.46
C MET A 339 -34.20 -11.96 -4.44
N ASP A 340 -35.13 -12.86 -4.74
CA ASP A 340 -36.44 -12.47 -5.25
C ASP A 340 -37.20 -11.72 -4.15
N ALA A 341 -37.79 -10.59 -4.55
CA ALA A 341 -38.60 -9.74 -3.70
C ALA A 341 -39.88 -10.45 -3.25
N GLY A 342 -39.75 -11.26 -2.20
CA GLY A 342 -40.94 -11.96 -1.64
C GLY A 342 -40.53 -12.82 -0.44
N GLY A 343 -40.29 -12.16 0.69
CA GLY A 343 -39.92 -12.81 1.94
C GLY A 343 -40.91 -13.86 2.41
N GLN A 344 -40.56 -15.13 2.33
CA GLN A 344 -41.07 -16.19 3.21
C GLN A 344 -39.90 -16.78 4.00
N MET A 345 -39.91 -16.51 5.31
CA MET A 345 -39.01 -17.15 6.28
C MET A 345 -39.23 -18.66 6.26
N ASN A 346 -38.16 -19.41 5.98
CA ASN A 346 -38.14 -20.84 6.27
C ASN A 346 -37.84 -21.04 7.75
N LEU A 347 -38.87 -21.45 8.51
CA LEU A 347 -38.87 -21.55 9.98
C LEU A 347 -38.22 -22.82 10.54
N PHE A 348 -37.46 -23.59 9.71
CA PHE A 348 -36.85 -24.86 10.09
C PHE A 348 -35.45 -25.03 9.54
N ALA A 349 -34.56 -24.08 9.83
CA ALA A 349 -33.14 -24.33 9.68
C ALA A 349 -32.58 -24.87 10.99
N THR A 350 -32.31 -26.17 11.06
CA THR A 350 -31.45 -26.78 12.07
C THR A 350 -30.08 -26.10 11.99
N PRO A 351 -29.37 -25.86 13.12
CA PRO A 351 -28.00 -25.37 13.07
C PRO A 351 -27.16 -26.41 12.29
N GLN A 352 -26.79 -26.06 11.06
CA GLN A 352 -25.91 -26.87 10.26
C GLN A 352 -24.56 -26.93 10.98
N THR A 353 -24.13 -28.12 11.34
CA THR A 353 -22.73 -28.39 11.67
C THR A 353 -21.91 -27.84 10.50
N LYS A 354 -21.07 -26.81 10.75
CA LYS A 354 -20.23 -26.19 9.71
C LYS A 354 -19.30 -27.28 9.20
N GLU A 355 -19.64 -27.83 8.04
CA GLU A 355 -18.81 -28.81 7.35
C GLU A 355 -17.67 -28.09 6.62
N PHE A 356 -16.55 -28.77 6.43
CA PHE A 356 -15.40 -28.26 5.69
C PHE A 356 -14.99 -29.26 4.59
N LEU A 357 -14.33 -28.77 3.55
CA LEU A 357 -13.91 -29.59 2.39
C LEU A 357 -12.87 -30.64 2.74
N GLY A 358 -12.03 -30.35 3.73
CA GLY A 358 -10.96 -31.19 4.17
C GLY A 358 -9.95 -30.45 5.02
N MET A 359 -8.88 -31.14 5.36
CA MET A 359 -7.81 -30.62 6.19
C MET A 359 -6.45 -30.99 5.59
N ALA A 360 -5.60 -29.99 5.37
CA ALA A 360 -4.21 -30.24 5.04
C ALA A 360 -3.40 -30.36 6.33
N VAL A 361 -2.46 -31.31 6.37
CA VAL A 361 -1.61 -31.60 7.53
C VAL A 361 -0.17 -31.82 7.06
N CYS A 362 0.79 -31.19 7.75
CA CYS A 362 2.22 -31.38 7.53
C CYS A 362 2.93 -31.60 8.86
N PHE A 363 3.79 -32.63 8.94
CA PHE A 363 4.57 -32.94 10.14
C PHE A 363 6.02 -33.40 9.83
N GLY A 364 6.46 -33.13 8.61
CA GLY A 364 7.82 -33.42 8.13
C GLY A 364 7.98 -32.95 6.68
N GLU A 365 9.22 -32.87 6.21
CA GLU A 365 9.54 -32.42 4.84
C GLU A 365 8.88 -33.29 3.76
N GLU A 366 8.73 -34.60 4.01
CA GLU A 366 8.13 -35.57 3.10
C GLU A 366 6.69 -35.99 3.50
N ASP A 367 6.20 -35.47 4.63
CA ASP A 367 4.92 -35.89 5.23
C ASP A 367 3.88 -34.76 5.17
N THR A 368 3.39 -34.47 3.97
CA THR A 368 2.31 -33.48 3.73
C THR A 368 1.13 -34.14 3.05
N TYR A 369 -0.04 -34.03 3.67
CA TYR A 369 -1.25 -34.72 3.26
C TYR A 369 -2.44 -33.76 3.22
N PHE A 370 -3.32 -33.96 2.25
CA PHE A 370 -4.66 -33.37 2.28
C PHE A 370 -5.68 -34.49 2.51
N PHE A 371 -6.39 -34.38 3.61
CA PHE A 371 -7.48 -35.30 3.98
C PHE A 371 -8.79 -34.70 3.48
N ARG A 372 -9.34 -35.28 2.40
CA ARG A 372 -10.62 -34.83 1.83
C ARG A 372 -11.78 -35.37 2.68
N ALA A 373 -12.67 -34.44 3.10
CA ALA A 373 -13.90 -34.84 3.79
C ALA A 373 -14.86 -35.58 2.83
N GLY A 374 -15.53 -36.61 3.31
CA GLY A 374 -16.42 -37.48 2.55
C GLY A 374 -17.27 -38.39 3.46
N GLU A 375 -17.85 -39.44 2.87
CA GLU A 375 -18.81 -40.32 3.57
C GLU A 375 -18.19 -41.04 4.78
N GLU A 376 -17.01 -41.63 4.65
CA GLU A 376 -16.34 -42.31 5.73
C GLU A 376 -15.39 -41.43 6.55
N LEU A 377 -14.76 -40.47 5.91
CA LEU A 377 -13.83 -39.51 6.50
C LEU A 377 -14.53 -38.15 6.66
N THR A 378 -15.52 -38.08 7.52
CA THR A 378 -16.32 -36.86 7.72
C THR A 378 -15.49 -35.75 8.37
N SER A 379 -15.94 -34.48 8.26
CA SER A 379 -15.34 -33.32 8.95
C SER A 379 -15.18 -33.60 10.46
N GLY A 380 -16.18 -34.22 11.11
CA GLY A 380 -16.10 -34.59 12.52
C GLY A 380 -15.03 -35.63 12.82
N VAL A 381 -14.84 -36.64 11.97
CA VAL A 381 -13.76 -37.63 12.12
C VAL A 381 -12.40 -36.99 11.96
N LEU A 382 -12.23 -36.07 10.99
CA LEU A 382 -10.96 -35.34 10.80
C LEU A 382 -10.63 -34.46 12.01
N LEU A 383 -11.63 -33.79 12.54
CA LEU A 383 -11.47 -32.98 13.74
C LEU A 383 -11.08 -33.84 14.96
N ASP A 384 -11.74 -34.98 15.15
CA ASP A 384 -11.43 -35.92 16.22
C ASP A 384 -9.99 -36.47 16.11
N LEU A 385 -9.56 -36.82 14.89
CA LEU A 385 -8.18 -37.28 14.65
C LEU A 385 -7.15 -36.18 14.98
N LEU A 386 -7.40 -34.92 14.61
CA LEU A 386 -6.52 -33.80 14.92
C LEU A 386 -6.47 -33.54 16.43
N THR A 387 -7.62 -33.44 17.08
CA THR A 387 -7.73 -33.08 18.50
C THR A 387 -7.20 -34.17 19.43
N HIS A 388 -7.14 -35.43 18.97
CA HIS A 388 -6.55 -36.54 19.71
C HIS A 388 -5.17 -36.98 19.22
N SER A 389 -4.55 -36.22 18.28
CA SER A 389 -3.25 -36.59 17.69
C SER A 389 -2.08 -36.53 18.68
N ALA A 390 -2.22 -35.79 19.79
CA ALA A 390 -1.19 -35.58 20.82
C ALA A 390 0.16 -35.09 20.23
N ALA A 391 0.12 -34.16 19.28
CA ALA A 391 1.30 -33.48 18.76
C ALA A 391 2.04 -32.70 19.86
N ALA A 392 3.34 -32.49 19.70
CA ALA A 392 4.13 -31.68 20.62
C ALA A 392 3.79 -30.18 20.53
N GLY A 393 3.28 -29.74 19.39
CA GLY A 393 2.82 -28.38 19.10
C GLY A 393 2.13 -28.34 17.75
N TYR A 394 1.28 -27.36 17.58
CA TYR A 394 0.51 -27.16 16.37
C TYR A 394 0.87 -25.82 15.73
N MET A 395 0.74 -25.73 14.41
CA MET A 395 0.90 -24.48 13.68
C MET A 395 -0.11 -24.37 12.54
N THR A 396 -0.48 -23.15 12.20
CA THR A 396 -1.43 -22.89 11.12
C THR A 396 -1.24 -21.48 10.55
N LEU A 397 -1.76 -21.26 9.35
CA LEU A 397 -1.90 -19.92 8.76
C LEU A 397 -3.27 -19.37 9.12
N ASP A 398 -3.30 -18.21 9.76
CA ASP A 398 -4.54 -17.50 10.14
C ASP A 398 -5.51 -18.37 10.95
N LEU A 399 -5.23 -18.48 12.24
CA LEU A 399 -5.99 -19.35 13.17
C LEU A 399 -7.44 -18.88 13.38
N LYS A 400 -7.66 -17.56 13.46
CA LYS A 400 -8.95 -16.99 13.88
C LYS A 400 -10.17 -17.54 13.12
N PRO A 401 -10.18 -17.58 11.77
CA PRO A 401 -11.33 -18.13 11.04
C PRO A 401 -11.54 -19.64 11.24
N GLN A 402 -10.53 -20.35 11.73
CA GLN A 402 -10.60 -21.80 11.96
C GLN A 402 -11.15 -22.17 13.34
N LEU A 403 -11.13 -21.25 14.32
CA LEU A 403 -11.52 -21.54 15.72
C LEU A 403 -12.96 -22.03 15.85
N GLY A 404 -13.88 -21.52 15.03
CA GLY A 404 -15.27 -22.00 15.01
C GLY A 404 -15.40 -23.45 14.54
N LEU A 405 -14.61 -23.83 13.52
CA LEU A 405 -14.55 -25.19 12.99
C LEU A 405 -13.85 -26.15 13.97
N LEU A 406 -12.89 -25.64 14.73
CA LEU A 406 -12.17 -26.36 15.76
C LEU A 406 -12.97 -26.50 17.08
N HIS A 407 -14.14 -25.88 17.22
CA HIS A 407 -14.91 -25.80 18.48
C HIS A 407 -14.09 -25.22 19.65
N MET A 408 -13.27 -24.20 19.38
CA MET A 408 -12.35 -23.60 20.37
C MET A 408 -12.67 -22.13 20.69
N ILE A 409 -13.83 -21.61 20.31
CA ILE A 409 -14.17 -20.19 20.56
C ILE A 409 -14.28 -19.93 22.06
N GLU A 410 -15.27 -20.43 22.75
CA GLU A 410 -15.50 -20.15 24.17
C GLU A 410 -14.56 -20.93 25.11
N GLN A 411 -14.17 -22.14 24.75
CA GLN A 411 -13.42 -23.04 25.61
C GLN A 411 -11.90 -22.91 25.50
N LYS A 412 -11.41 -22.27 24.41
CA LYS A 412 -9.99 -22.10 24.06
C LYS A 412 -9.17 -23.39 24.01
N GLU A 413 -9.82 -24.54 24.09
CA GLU A 413 -9.21 -25.86 24.01
C GLU A 413 -10.19 -26.87 23.42
N ASN A 414 -9.66 -27.87 22.72
CA ASN A 414 -10.40 -29.06 22.29
C ASN A 414 -9.43 -30.25 22.21
N GLY A 415 -9.64 -31.25 23.08
CA GLY A 415 -8.74 -32.40 23.15
C GLY A 415 -7.30 -32.01 23.49
N CYS A 416 -6.37 -32.24 22.56
CA CYS A 416 -4.96 -31.90 22.71
C CYS A 416 -4.60 -30.48 22.22
N LEU A 417 -5.51 -29.84 21.49
CA LEU A 417 -5.33 -28.45 21.03
C LEU A 417 -5.71 -27.49 22.15
N ASN A 418 -4.85 -26.51 22.40
CA ASN A 418 -5.15 -25.42 23.31
C ASN A 418 -4.40 -24.15 22.91
N GLN A 419 -4.84 -23.02 23.42
CA GLN A 419 -4.27 -21.70 23.11
C GLN A 419 -2.74 -21.64 23.22
N LYS A 420 -2.13 -22.40 24.12
CA LYS A 420 -0.68 -22.30 24.41
C LYS A 420 0.18 -23.14 23.48
N ASN A 421 -0.41 -24.11 22.78
CA ASN A 421 0.34 -25.03 21.91
C ASN A 421 0.07 -24.84 20.41
N ILE A 422 -0.66 -23.77 20.03
CA ILE A 422 -0.89 -23.42 18.63
C ILE A 422 -0.09 -22.16 18.27
N PHE A 423 0.63 -22.23 17.15
CA PHE A 423 1.37 -21.12 16.58
C PHE A 423 0.67 -20.62 15.31
N ASP A 424 0.38 -19.32 15.24
CA ASP A 424 -0.17 -18.67 14.06
C ASP A 424 0.94 -17.94 13.29
N ASN A 425 1.26 -18.45 12.09
CA ASN A 425 2.34 -17.90 11.27
C ASN A 425 1.99 -16.54 10.70
N VAL A 426 0.72 -16.21 10.46
CA VAL A 426 0.30 -14.90 9.94
C VAL A 426 0.49 -13.82 11.00
N ILE A 427 0.14 -14.09 12.25
CA ILE A 427 0.39 -13.18 13.38
C ILE A 427 1.89 -12.95 13.57
N ALA A 428 2.70 -14.01 13.49
CA ALA A 428 4.16 -13.90 13.58
C ALA A 428 4.73 -13.04 12.42
N ALA A 429 4.31 -13.32 11.18
CA ALA A 429 4.74 -12.57 10.01
C ALA A 429 4.38 -11.08 10.10
N TYR A 430 3.18 -10.78 10.59
CA TYR A 430 2.76 -9.40 10.83
C TYR A 430 3.65 -8.68 11.85
N LEU A 431 3.98 -9.30 12.96
CA LEU A 431 4.87 -8.68 13.96
C LEU A 431 6.27 -8.43 13.39
N LEU A 432 6.79 -9.37 12.61
CA LEU A 432 8.11 -9.27 12.00
C LEU A 432 8.19 -8.23 10.86
N ASN A 433 7.12 -8.06 10.10
CA ASN A 433 7.03 -7.03 9.06
C ASN A 433 5.63 -6.41 8.94
N PRO A 434 5.27 -5.44 9.78
CA PRO A 434 3.93 -4.83 9.79
C PRO A 434 3.66 -3.87 8.62
N LEU A 435 4.62 -3.66 7.71
CA LEU A 435 4.45 -2.78 6.55
C LEU A 435 3.73 -3.46 5.38
N LYS A 436 3.60 -4.78 5.40
CA LYS A 436 2.81 -5.52 4.42
C LYS A 436 1.32 -5.40 4.71
N ASN A 437 0.50 -5.40 3.66
CA ASN A 437 -0.96 -5.36 3.78
C ASN A 437 -1.58 -6.75 3.97
N GLU A 438 -0.89 -7.80 3.49
CA GLU A 438 -1.33 -9.19 3.49
C GLU A 438 -0.14 -10.12 3.68
N TYR A 439 -0.39 -11.32 4.19
CA TYR A 439 0.62 -12.33 4.51
C TYR A 439 0.25 -13.69 3.88
N PRO A 440 0.18 -13.79 2.56
CA PRO A 440 -0.16 -15.05 1.90
C PRO A 440 0.97 -16.08 2.08
N TYR A 441 0.62 -17.36 1.97
CA TYR A 441 1.56 -18.46 2.24
C TYR A 441 2.81 -18.42 1.36
N GLU A 442 2.69 -17.99 0.11
CA GLU A 442 3.83 -17.86 -0.80
C GLU A 442 4.83 -16.78 -0.36
N ASP A 443 4.36 -15.68 0.23
CA ASP A 443 5.24 -14.64 0.77
C ASP A 443 5.93 -15.13 2.06
N ILE A 444 5.20 -15.84 2.93
CA ILE A 444 5.77 -16.44 4.14
C ILE A 444 6.83 -17.49 3.77
N ALA A 445 6.56 -18.37 2.80
CA ALA A 445 7.51 -19.34 2.30
C ALA A 445 8.78 -18.68 1.74
N LYS A 446 8.62 -17.62 0.97
CA LYS A 446 9.74 -16.84 0.43
C LYS A 446 10.59 -16.22 1.55
N ASP A 447 9.94 -15.53 2.48
CA ASP A 447 10.64 -14.70 3.47
C ASP A 447 11.31 -15.55 4.56
N TYR A 448 10.70 -16.67 4.97
CA TYR A 448 11.18 -17.48 6.12
C TYR A 448 11.67 -18.88 5.78
N CYS A 449 11.35 -19.40 4.59
CA CYS A 449 11.83 -20.71 4.15
C CYS A 449 12.76 -20.63 2.94
N SER A 450 13.01 -19.47 2.39
CA SER A 450 13.73 -19.27 1.12
C SER A 450 13.16 -20.09 -0.05
N LEU A 451 11.86 -20.36 -0.01
CA LEU A 451 11.15 -21.17 -1.00
C LEU A 451 10.28 -20.27 -1.89
N MET A 452 10.43 -20.45 -3.20
CA MET A 452 9.52 -19.86 -4.19
C MET A 452 8.48 -20.91 -4.57
N ILE A 453 7.25 -20.66 -4.18
CA ILE A 453 6.11 -21.51 -4.47
C ILE A 453 5.02 -20.71 -5.18
N PRO A 454 4.23 -21.34 -6.05
CA PRO A 454 3.18 -20.66 -6.77
C PRO A 454 2.10 -20.14 -5.82
N SER A 455 1.56 -18.96 -6.12
CA SER A 455 0.46 -18.38 -5.35
C SER A 455 -0.85 -19.14 -5.59
N ARG A 456 -1.82 -18.92 -4.68
CA ARG A 456 -3.18 -19.42 -4.89
C ARG A 456 -3.73 -18.96 -6.25
N VAL A 457 -3.47 -17.73 -6.67
CA VAL A 457 -3.96 -17.19 -7.94
C VAL A 457 -3.30 -17.86 -9.13
N ASP A 458 -2.02 -18.22 -9.05
CA ASP A 458 -1.32 -18.95 -10.11
C ASP A 458 -1.91 -20.36 -10.29
N LEU A 459 -2.24 -21.06 -9.20
CA LEU A 459 -2.76 -22.43 -9.24
C LEU A 459 -4.26 -22.49 -9.52
N LEU A 460 -5.05 -21.64 -8.88
CA LEU A 460 -6.52 -21.72 -8.91
C LEU A 460 -7.18 -20.61 -9.73
N GLY A 461 -6.47 -19.50 -10.00
CA GLY A 461 -7.04 -18.30 -10.59
C GLY A 461 -8.02 -17.62 -9.63
N LYS A 462 -9.21 -17.28 -10.13
CA LYS A 462 -10.28 -16.66 -9.32
C LYS A 462 -11.29 -17.66 -8.75
N SER A 463 -11.09 -18.95 -8.95
CA SER A 463 -12.01 -19.99 -8.48
C SER A 463 -11.98 -20.10 -6.97
N GLY A 464 -13.14 -20.29 -6.34
CA GLY A 464 -13.26 -20.69 -4.94
C GLY A 464 -12.73 -22.11 -4.71
N TYR A 465 -12.51 -22.49 -3.45
CA TYR A 465 -11.98 -23.80 -3.10
C TYR A 465 -12.92 -24.93 -3.52
N ASP A 466 -14.24 -24.77 -3.34
CA ASP A 466 -15.25 -25.77 -3.70
C ASP A 466 -15.17 -26.11 -5.19
N LEU A 467 -15.19 -25.10 -6.03
CA LEU A 467 -15.12 -25.24 -7.47
C LEU A 467 -13.76 -25.74 -7.95
N ALA A 468 -12.67 -25.21 -7.33
CA ALA A 468 -11.31 -25.59 -7.70
C ALA A 468 -10.99 -27.05 -7.36
N MET A 469 -11.57 -27.60 -6.30
CA MET A 469 -11.38 -29.00 -5.91
C MET A 469 -11.86 -29.97 -7.02
N ASP A 470 -12.92 -29.61 -7.75
CA ASP A 470 -13.48 -30.41 -8.82
C ASP A 470 -12.88 -30.07 -10.21
N GLU A 471 -12.66 -28.78 -10.50
CA GLU A 471 -12.20 -28.33 -11.83
C GLU A 471 -10.68 -28.35 -11.99
N LYS A 472 -9.94 -28.16 -10.90
CA LYS A 472 -8.47 -28.04 -10.88
C LYS A 472 -7.87 -28.86 -9.73
N PRO A 473 -8.12 -30.18 -9.64
CA PRO A 473 -7.78 -30.98 -8.47
C PRO A 473 -6.28 -30.98 -8.12
N GLU A 474 -5.40 -30.93 -9.12
CA GLU A 474 -3.96 -30.88 -8.88
C GLU A 474 -3.53 -29.51 -8.33
N GLY A 475 -4.00 -28.40 -8.93
CA GLY A 475 -3.75 -27.05 -8.42
C GLY A 475 -4.31 -26.85 -7.02
N PHE A 476 -5.52 -27.38 -6.75
CA PHE A 476 -6.14 -27.36 -5.44
C PHE A 476 -5.28 -28.11 -4.40
N LEU A 477 -4.91 -29.37 -4.69
CA LEU A 477 -4.06 -30.16 -3.80
C LEU A 477 -2.75 -29.45 -3.47
N LYS A 478 -2.08 -28.89 -4.49
CA LYS A 478 -0.85 -28.13 -4.30
C LYS A 478 -1.09 -26.92 -3.39
N THR A 479 -2.13 -26.14 -3.65
CA THR A 479 -2.45 -24.93 -2.85
C THR A 479 -2.62 -25.27 -1.37
N VAL A 480 -3.47 -26.23 -1.04
CA VAL A 480 -3.79 -26.55 0.36
C VAL A 480 -2.63 -27.24 1.08
N CYS A 481 -1.87 -28.07 0.38
CA CYS A 481 -0.66 -28.69 0.92
C CYS A 481 0.46 -27.65 1.14
N PHE A 482 0.65 -26.68 0.24
CA PHE A 482 1.59 -25.59 0.44
C PHE A 482 1.25 -24.75 1.67
N MET A 483 -0.03 -24.52 1.97
CA MET A 483 -0.42 -23.80 3.17
C MET A 483 0.08 -24.53 4.46
N ALA A 484 -0.18 -25.82 4.58
CA ALA A 484 0.27 -26.59 5.74
C ALA A 484 1.81 -26.74 5.76
N TYR A 485 2.43 -26.99 4.61
CA TYR A 485 3.88 -27.10 4.49
C TYR A 485 4.59 -25.80 4.88
N THR A 486 4.09 -24.65 4.41
CA THR A 486 4.64 -23.32 4.77
C THR A 486 4.50 -23.07 6.26
N ALA A 487 3.34 -23.36 6.85
CA ALA A 487 3.14 -23.19 8.29
C ALA A 487 4.14 -24.04 9.09
N PHE A 488 4.39 -25.28 8.68
CA PHE A 488 5.36 -26.16 9.31
C PHE A 488 6.80 -25.63 9.18
N SER A 489 7.21 -25.34 7.96
CA SER A 489 8.62 -25.03 7.63
C SER A 489 9.06 -23.66 8.12
N SER A 490 8.16 -22.66 8.19
CA SER A 490 8.51 -21.28 8.58
C SER A 490 8.54 -21.04 10.09
N LYS A 491 7.86 -21.85 10.90
CA LYS A 491 7.74 -21.64 12.35
C LYS A 491 9.08 -21.42 13.04
N LYS A 492 10.07 -22.28 12.77
CA LYS A 492 11.37 -22.21 13.44
C LYS A 492 12.08 -20.88 13.17
N ALA A 493 12.17 -20.47 11.90
CA ALA A 493 12.80 -19.21 11.51
C ALA A 493 12.06 -18.01 12.11
N MET A 494 10.73 -18.01 12.08
CA MET A 494 9.91 -16.95 12.67
C MET A 494 10.11 -16.85 14.19
N MET A 495 10.13 -17.97 14.91
CA MET A 495 10.38 -17.95 16.35
C MET A 495 11.80 -17.46 16.70
N GLU A 496 12.80 -17.86 15.94
CA GLU A 496 14.18 -17.38 16.11
C GLU A 496 14.24 -15.86 15.88
N GLU A 497 13.54 -15.34 14.88
CA GLU A 497 13.50 -13.91 14.58
C GLU A 497 12.67 -13.12 15.60
N LEU A 498 11.52 -13.65 16.08
CA LEU A 498 10.75 -13.05 17.18
C LEU A 498 11.61 -12.92 18.45
N LYS A 499 12.43 -13.92 18.76
CA LYS A 499 13.40 -13.88 19.88
C LYS A 499 14.49 -12.84 19.65
N ALA A 500 15.12 -12.86 18.48
CA ALA A 500 16.18 -11.93 18.12
C ALA A 500 15.70 -10.47 18.11
N THR A 501 14.44 -10.24 17.76
CA THR A 501 13.81 -8.92 17.77
C THR A 501 13.20 -8.52 19.10
N GLY A 502 13.13 -9.44 20.09
CA GLY A 502 12.54 -9.19 21.40
C GLY A 502 11.00 -9.14 21.41
N MET A 503 10.35 -9.67 20.38
CA MET A 503 8.88 -9.67 20.23
C MET A 503 8.22 -10.99 20.63
N GLU A 504 8.99 -12.01 21.08
CA GLU A 504 8.43 -13.31 21.51
C GLU A 504 7.36 -13.14 22.58
N GLN A 505 7.65 -12.37 23.64
CA GLN A 505 6.69 -12.13 24.71
C GLN A 505 5.44 -11.40 24.22
N LEU A 506 5.58 -10.40 23.32
CA LEU A 506 4.45 -9.72 22.70
C LEU A 506 3.56 -10.71 21.94
N TYR A 507 4.18 -11.61 21.17
CA TYR A 507 3.49 -12.65 20.44
C TYR A 507 2.71 -13.58 21.37
N GLU A 508 3.38 -14.14 22.39
CA GLU A 508 2.81 -15.17 23.26
C GLU A 508 1.77 -14.65 24.25
N THR A 509 1.96 -13.40 24.76
CA THR A 509 1.11 -12.90 25.87
C THR A 509 0.05 -11.90 25.42
N ILE A 510 0.16 -11.33 24.22
CA ILE A 510 -0.79 -10.33 23.73
C ILE A 510 -1.43 -10.80 22.42
N GLU A 511 -0.64 -11.01 21.36
CA GLU A 511 -1.21 -11.20 20.04
C GLU A 511 -1.91 -12.56 19.88
N MET A 512 -1.30 -13.63 20.33
CA MET A 512 -1.92 -14.98 20.26
C MET A 512 -3.16 -15.12 21.15
N PRO A 513 -3.15 -14.69 22.43
CA PRO A 513 -4.36 -14.74 23.24
C PRO A 513 -5.51 -13.90 22.65
N LEU A 514 -5.17 -12.77 22.04
CA LEU A 514 -6.15 -11.87 21.42
C LEU A 514 -6.92 -12.55 20.27
N VAL A 515 -6.30 -13.47 19.52
CA VAL A 515 -6.98 -14.22 18.45
C VAL A 515 -8.27 -14.87 18.94
N PHE A 516 -8.22 -15.50 20.14
CA PHE A 516 -9.37 -16.18 20.76
C PHE A 516 -10.43 -15.17 21.23
N THR A 517 -9.99 -14.07 21.84
CA THR A 517 -10.90 -12.99 22.26
C THR A 517 -11.65 -12.40 21.08
N LEU A 518 -10.95 -12.10 19.98
CA LEU A 518 -11.57 -11.56 18.77
C LEU A 518 -12.53 -12.56 18.10
N ALA A 519 -12.17 -13.83 18.07
CA ALA A 519 -13.03 -14.88 17.52
C ALA A 519 -14.36 -14.99 18.30
N ASP A 520 -14.33 -14.90 19.63
CA ASP A 520 -15.53 -14.92 20.46
C ASP A 520 -16.38 -13.65 20.25
N MET A 521 -15.76 -12.48 20.19
CA MET A 521 -16.44 -11.22 19.87
C MET A 521 -17.12 -11.26 18.49
N GLU A 522 -16.45 -11.76 17.47
CA GLU A 522 -16.98 -11.93 16.12
C GLU A 522 -18.11 -12.95 16.07
N HIS A 523 -17.98 -14.05 16.82
CA HIS A 523 -19.00 -15.08 16.92
C HIS A 523 -20.25 -14.55 17.64
N THR A 524 -20.07 -13.83 18.74
CA THR A 524 -21.18 -13.24 19.50
C THR A 524 -21.89 -12.14 18.71
N GLY A 525 -21.14 -11.23 18.07
CA GLY A 525 -21.70 -10.09 17.32
C GLY A 525 -22.48 -9.12 18.21
N ILE A 526 -23.12 -8.12 17.59
CA ILE A 526 -23.96 -7.12 18.27
C ILE A 526 -25.38 -7.10 17.69
N ALA A 527 -26.39 -7.13 18.55
CA ALA A 527 -27.77 -7.11 18.12
C ALA A 527 -28.19 -5.69 17.65
N ILE A 528 -29.02 -5.64 16.61
CA ILE A 528 -29.49 -4.39 16.01
C ILE A 528 -30.99 -4.47 15.68
N ASP A 529 -31.71 -3.36 15.95
CA ASP A 529 -33.10 -3.21 15.57
C ASP A 529 -33.24 -2.67 14.16
N ALA A 530 -33.54 -3.56 13.21
CA ALA A 530 -33.75 -3.21 11.81
C ALA A 530 -34.86 -2.18 11.57
N VAL A 531 -35.89 -2.17 12.41
CA VAL A 531 -37.02 -1.21 12.30
C VAL A 531 -36.55 0.18 12.68
N ASN A 532 -35.91 0.32 13.82
CA ASN A 532 -35.32 1.59 14.26
C ASN A 532 -34.29 2.13 13.26
N LEU A 533 -33.49 1.25 12.68
CA LEU A 533 -32.49 1.62 11.67
C LEU A 533 -33.15 2.16 10.40
N LYS A 534 -34.23 1.52 9.95
CA LYS A 534 -35.02 1.97 8.80
C LYS A 534 -35.70 3.33 9.06
N GLU A 535 -36.37 3.50 10.21
CA GLU A 535 -36.96 4.78 10.60
C GLU A 535 -35.93 5.92 10.65
N TYR A 536 -34.75 5.63 11.15
CA TYR A 536 -33.64 6.58 11.13
C TYR A 536 -33.26 6.97 9.69
N GLY A 537 -33.14 6.01 8.78
CA GLY A 537 -32.86 6.23 7.36
C GLY A 537 -33.95 7.08 6.66
N GLU A 538 -35.22 6.86 6.99
CA GLU A 538 -36.35 7.65 6.47
C GLU A 538 -36.30 9.11 6.96
N LYS A 539 -35.97 9.36 8.21
CA LYS A 539 -35.77 10.72 8.75
C LYS A 539 -34.62 11.46 8.03
N LEU A 540 -33.51 10.76 7.75
CA LEU A 540 -32.41 11.33 6.96
C LEU A 540 -32.87 11.66 5.53
N ALA A 541 -33.62 10.77 4.90
CA ALA A 541 -34.10 10.95 3.52
C ALA A 541 -34.93 12.23 3.35
N VAL A 542 -35.79 12.57 4.32
CA VAL A 542 -36.57 13.81 4.31
C VAL A 542 -35.63 15.03 4.27
N ARG A 543 -34.71 15.09 5.19
CA ARG A 543 -33.74 16.21 5.27
C ARG A 543 -32.82 16.31 4.05
N ILE A 544 -32.37 15.19 3.53
CA ILE A 544 -31.56 15.12 2.29
C ILE A 544 -32.34 15.74 1.13
N LYS A 545 -33.67 15.42 1.01
CA LYS A 545 -34.49 15.94 -0.07
C LYS A 545 -34.75 17.45 0.04
N GLU A 546 -34.91 17.96 1.25
CA GLU A 546 -35.02 19.42 1.50
C GLU A 546 -33.75 20.15 1.06
N LEU A 547 -32.57 19.63 1.46
CA LEU A 547 -31.28 20.20 1.10
C LEU A 547 -31.03 20.14 -0.42
N GLU A 548 -31.29 18.99 -1.04
CA GLU A 548 -31.19 18.82 -2.49
C GLU A 548 -32.00 19.89 -3.25
N THR A 549 -33.23 20.10 -2.82
CA THR A 549 -34.13 21.10 -3.43
C THR A 549 -33.55 22.50 -3.29
N ARG A 550 -33.04 22.88 -2.12
CA ARG A 550 -32.42 24.19 -1.89
C ARG A 550 -31.17 24.39 -2.71
N ILE A 551 -30.30 23.38 -2.70
CA ILE A 551 -29.04 23.43 -3.47
C ILE A 551 -29.31 23.62 -4.97
N TYR A 552 -30.28 22.90 -5.54
CA TYR A 552 -30.66 23.07 -6.95
C TYR A 552 -31.28 24.44 -7.25
N GLN A 553 -32.09 24.97 -6.34
CA GLN A 553 -32.63 26.32 -6.47
C GLN A 553 -31.54 27.39 -6.47
N GLU A 554 -30.55 27.28 -5.57
CA GLU A 554 -29.44 28.24 -5.50
C GLU A 554 -28.45 28.06 -6.65
N ALA A 555 -28.20 26.80 -7.09
CA ALA A 555 -27.36 26.53 -8.24
C ALA A 555 -28.02 26.90 -9.58
N GLY A 556 -29.36 26.97 -9.62
CA GLY A 556 -30.14 27.25 -10.83
C GLY A 556 -30.22 26.07 -11.81
N GLU A 557 -29.79 24.88 -11.43
CA GLU A 557 -29.89 23.64 -12.20
C GLU A 557 -29.73 22.41 -11.31
N GLU A 558 -30.19 21.26 -11.80
CA GLU A 558 -29.99 19.96 -11.17
C GLU A 558 -28.64 19.36 -11.60
N PHE A 559 -27.90 18.80 -10.65
CA PHE A 559 -26.61 18.15 -10.87
C PHE A 559 -26.34 17.10 -9.79
N ASN A 560 -25.34 16.21 -10.01
CA ASN A 560 -24.95 15.27 -8.97
C ASN A 560 -24.07 15.95 -7.92
N ILE A 561 -24.65 16.29 -6.77
CA ILE A 561 -24.01 17.00 -5.64
C ILE A 561 -22.85 16.17 -5.08
N ASN A 562 -22.91 14.83 -5.17
CA ASN A 562 -21.85 13.92 -4.73
C ASN A 562 -20.71 13.77 -5.76
N SER A 563 -20.84 14.30 -6.98
CA SER A 563 -19.80 14.29 -7.98
C SER A 563 -18.83 15.47 -7.79
N PRO A 564 -17.56 15.24 -7.38
CA PRO A 564 -16.59 16.32 -7.20
C PRO A 564 -16.41 17.17 -8.47
N LYS A 565 -16.49 16.52 -9.64
CA LYS A 565 -16.32 17.19 -10.94
C LYS A 565 -17.49 18.14 -11.23
N GLN A 566 -18.73 17.68 -11.10
CA GLN A 566 -19.92 18.51 -11.38
C GLN A 566 -20.03 19.63 -10.34
N LEU A 567 -19.86 19.31 -9.07
CA LEU A 567 -19.88 20.30 -8.00
C LEU A 567 -18.80 21.38 -8.19
N GLY A 568 -17.59 20.99 -8.61
CA GLY A 568 -16.52 21.93 -8.87
C GLY A 568 -16.86 22.95 -9.98
N VAL A 569 -17.52 22.50 -11.04
CA VAL A 569 -18.02 23.38 -12.12
C VAL A 569 -19.09 24.35 -11.59
N ILE A 570 -20.06 23.84 -10.83
CA ILE A 570 -21.12 24.68 -10.25
C ILE A 570 -20.54 25.78 -9.34
N LEU A 571 -19.72 25.39 -8.36
CA LEU A 571 -19.22 26.35 -7.36
C LEU A 571 -18.23 27.35 -7.94
N PHE A 572 -17.26 26.87 -8.74
CA PHE A 572 -16.08 27.66 -9.11
C PHE A 572 -16.14 28.25 -10.53
N GLU A 573 -16.97 27.73 -11.42
CA GLU A 573 -17.14 28.28 -12.76
C GLU A 573 -18.47 29.02 -12.94
N LYS A 574 -19.58 28.44 -12.41
CA LYS A 574 -20.90 29.05 -12.58
C LYS A 574 -21.22 30.10 -11.51
N LEU A 575 -20.94 29.78 -10.23
CA LEU A 575 -21.16 30.69 -9.10
C LEU A 575 -19.92 31.53 -8.77
N GLU A 576 -18.83 31.37 -9.55
CA GLU A 576 -17.59 32.16 -9.49
C GLU A 576 -16.99 32.28 -8.07
N MET A 577 -17.17 31.25 -7.23
CA MET A 577 -16.59 31.24 -5.89
C MET A 577 -15.07 31.12 -5.93
N PRO A 578 -14.34 31.68 -4.92
CA PRO A 578 -12.91 31.55 -4.85
C PRO A 578 -12.51 30.08 -4.62
N TYR A 579 -11.55 29.55 -5.39
CA TYR A 579 -11.02 28.21 -5.24
C TYR A 579 -9.59 28.19 -4.68
N GLY A 580 -9.33 27.31 -3.71
CA GLY A 580 -8.01 27.22 -3.07
C GLY A 580 -7.05 26.26 -3.75
N LYS A 581 -7.53 25.20 -4.43
CA LYS A 581 -6.68 24.16 -5.02
C LYS A 581 -7.31 23.57 -6.28
N LYS A 582 -6.54 23.50 -7.34
CA LYS A 582 -6.89 22.79 -8.57
C LYS A 582 -6.13 21.46 -8.61
N THR A 583 -6.83 20.35 -8.87
CA THR A 583 -6.26 19.01 -9.02
C THR A 583 -6.05 18.67 -10.50
N LYS A 584 -5.39 17.57 -10.81
CA LYS A 584 -5.24 17.07 -12.21
C LYS A 584 -6.59 16.82 -12.90
N THR A 585 -7.66 16.56 -12.12
CA THR A 585 -9.00 16.20 -12.61
C THR A 585 -10.03 17.33 -12.48
N GLY A 586 -9.65 18.51 -11.99
CA GLY A 586 -10.54 19.66 -11.80
C GLY A 586 -10.34 20.37 -10.46
N TYR A 587 -11.38 21.03 -9.97
CA TYR A 587 -11.35 21.73 -8.69
C TYR A 587 -11.48 20.76 -7.51
N SER A 588 -10.77 21.05 -6.41
CA SER A 588 -10.95 20.30 -5.18
C SER A 588 -12.25 20.75 -4.50
N THR A 589 -13.14 19.78 -4.22
CA THR A 589 -14.35 19.96 -3.43
C THR A 589 -14.30 19.12 -2.14
N ALA A 590 -13.09 18.92 -1.62
CA ALA A 590 -12.88 18.25 -0.34
C ALA A 590 -13.46 19.09 0.81
N ALA A 591 -13.84 18.45 1.91
CA ALA A 591 -14.50 19.11 3.03
C ALA A 591 -13.68 20.29 3.57
N ASP A 592 -12.36 20.12 3.72
CA ASP A 592 -11.45 21.18 4.19
C ASP A 592 -11.41 22.44 3.31
N VAL A 593 -11.75 22.30 2.02
CA VAL A 593 -11.87 23.42 1.08
C VAL A 593 -13.25 24.07 1.21
N LEU A 594 -14.30 23.25 1.29
CA LEU A 594 -15.68 23.74 1.40
C LEU A 594 -15.97 24.38 2.78
N ASP A 595 -15.41 23.84 3.87
CA ASP A 595 -15.55 24.39 5.22
C ASP A 595 -15.08 25.86 5.31
N LYS A 596 -14.08 26.24 4.51
CA LYS A 596 -13.57 27.63 4.46
C LYS A 596 -14.53 28.58 3.74
N LEU A 597 -15.35 28.06 2.85
CA LEU A 597 -16.34 28.81 2.08
C LEU A 597 -17.72 28.84 2.74
N ALA A 598 -18.04 27.86 3.54
CA ALA A 598 -19.34 27.71 4.16
C ALA A 598 -19.82 28.93 4.98
N PRO A 599 -18.95 29.68 5.72
CA PRO A 599 -19.39 30.87 6.45
C PRO A 599 -19.88 32.02 5.57
N GLU A 600 -19.40 32.10 4.32
CA GLU A 600 -19.72 33.18 3.39
C GLU A 600 -20.79 32.77 2.35
N TYR A 601 -20.92 31.45 2.09
CA TYR A 601 -21.78 30.91 1.04
C TYR A 601 -22.76 29.85 1.61
N PRO A 602 -24.06 30.20 1.83
CA PRO A 602 -25.04 29.27 2.41
C PRO A 602 -25.18 27.95 1.63
N ILE A 603 -25.14 27.98 0.30
CA ILE A 603 -25.18 26.79 -0.54
C ILE A 603 -24.06 25.80 -0.19
N VAL A 604 -22.87 26.28 0.18
CA VAL A 604 -21.74 25.44 0.54
C VAL A 604 -21.99 24.73 1.87
N ALA A 605 -22.60 25.43 2.82
CA ALA A 605 -23.02 24.82 4.09
C ALA A 605 -24.06 23.73 3.84
N ASP A 606 -25.06 23.98 2.99
CA ASP A 606 -26.08 23.01 2.61
C ASP A 606 -25.47 21.79 1.88
N ILE A 607 -24.48 22.00 1.01
CA ILE A 607 -23.76 20.92 0.32
C ILE A 607 -22.96 20.05 1.30
N LEU A 608 -22.30 20.65 2.28
CA LEU A 608 -21.59 19.92 3.33
C LEU A 608 -22.56 19.07 4.16
N GLU A 609 -23.67 19.64 4.60
CA GLU A 609 -24.74 18.93 5.33
C GLU A 609 -25.33 17.80 4.46
N TYR A 610 -25.66 18.07 3.20
CA TYR A 610 -26.18 17.07 2.26
C TYR A 610 -25.23 15.87 2.09
N ARG A 611 -23.97 16.12 1.81
CA ARG A 611 -22.95 15.06 1.65
C ARG A 611 -22.80 14.23 2.92
N GLN A 612 -22.81 14.89 4.06
CA GLN A 612 -22.73 14.25 5.36
C GLN A 612 -23.94 13.33 5.62
N LEU A 613 -25.17 13.83 5.43
CA LEU A 613 -26.38 13.05 5.62
C LEU A 613 -26.51 11.91 4.61
N THR A 614 -26.14 12.15 3.34
CA THR A 614 -26.12 11.12 2.31
C THR A 614 -25.16 10.00 2.67
N LYS A 615 -23.97 10.33 3.20
CA LYS A 615 -23.01 9.33 3.68
C LYS A 615 -23.55 8.56 4.89
N LEU A 616 -24.17 9.24 5.87
CA LEU A 616 -24.79 8.59 7.01
C LEU A 616 -25.89 7.61 6.57
N LYS A 617 -26.73 8.02 5.64
CA LYS A 617 -27.81 7.17 5.12
C LYS A 617 -27.23 5.97 4.36
N SER A 618 -26.41 6.19 3.35
CA SER A 618 -25.91 5.12 2.48
C SER A 618 -25.01 4.13 3.21
N THR A 619 -24.12 4.61 4.08
CA THR A 619 -23.12 3.75 4.74
C THR A 619 -23.70 3.04 5.96
N TYR A 620 -24.52 3.75 6.77
CA TYR A 620 -24.96 3.21 8.04
C TYR A 620 -26.44 2.82 8.04
N ALA A 621 -27.38 3.71 7.65
CA ALA A 621 -28.79 3.36 7.70
C ALA A 621 -29.14 2.23 6.71
N ASP A 622 -28.75 2.38 5.45
CA ASP A 622 -29.02 1.38 4.40
C ASP A 622 -27.95 0.28 4.39
N GLY A 623 -26.67 0.66 4.60
CA GLY A 623 -25.54 -0.25 4.51
C GLY A 623 -25.51 -1.31 5.60
N LEU A 624 -25.74 -0.94 6.88
CA LEU A 624 -25.70 -1.90 7.98
C LEU A 624 -26.81 -2.95 7.88
N ALA A 625 -27.95 -2.60 7.29
CA ALA A 625 -29.06 -3.54 7.10
C ALA A 625 -28.64 -4.80 6.31
N ASN A 626 -27.68 -4.69 5.40
CA ASN A 626 -27.18 -5.81 4.59
C ASN A 626 -26.31 -6.80 5.37
N TYR A 627 -25.86 -6.43 6.57
CA TYR A 627 -25.00 -7.25 7.43
C TYR A 627 -25.74 -7.90 8.59
N ILE A 628 -27.05 -7.67 8.72
CA ILE A 628 -27.86 -8.31 9.77
C ILE A 628 -28.04 -9.78 9.39
N LYS A 629 -27.56 -10.66 10.25
CA LYS A 629 -27.71 -12.13 10.08
C LYS A 629 -29.07 -12.62 10.60
N GLU A 630 -29.36 -13.91 10.42
CA GLU A 630 -30.61 -14.55 10.82
C GLU A 630 -30.91 -14.46 12.33
N ASP A 631 -29.87 -14.36 13.15
CA ASP A 631 -29.97 -14.17 14.61
C ASP A 631 -30.29 -12.71 15.02
N GLY A 632 -30.42 -11.80 14.05
CA GLY A 632 -30.66 -10.38 14.30
C GLY A 632 -29.44 -9.58 14.74
N ARG A 633 -28.24 -10.15 14.55
CA ARG A 633 -26.97 -9.52 14.96
C ARG A 633 -26.10 -9.18 13.76
N ILE A 634 -25.18 -8.25 13.96
CA ILE A 634 -24.10 -7.92 13.03
C ILE A 634 -22.81 -8.51 13.59
N HIS A 635 -22.14 -9.32 12.78
CA HIS A 635 -20.85 -9.95 13.08
C HIS A 635 -19.77 -9.26 12.27
N THR A 636 -19.18 -8.22 12.85
CA THR A 636 -18.04 -7.51 12.22
C THR A 636 -16.78 -8.36 12.31
N SER A 637 -15.86 -8.21 11.38
CA SER A 637 -14.52 -8.82 11.45
C SER A 637 -13.53 -7.82 12.04
N PHE A 638 -12.79 -8.23 13.07
CA PHE A 638 -11.70 -7.45 13.67
C PHE A 638 -10.37 -7.90 13.09
N ASN A 639 -9.72 -7.04 12.31
CA ASN A 639 -8.44 -7.36 11.69
C ASN A 639 -7.29 -6.96 12.61
N GLN A 640 -6.44 -7.94 12.91
CA GLN A 640 -5.29 -7.79 13.82
C GLN A 640 -4.01 -7.45 13.06
N THR A 641 -3.93 -7.70 11.77
CA THR A 641 -2.70 -7.67 10.96
C THR A 641 -2.64 -6.56 9.91
N ILE A 642 -3.57 -5.59 9.93
CA ILE A 642 -3.64 -4.53 8.91
C ILE A 642 -2.91 -3.26 9.33
N THR A 643 -3.07 -2.83 10.60
CA THR A 643 -2.53 -1.53 10.99
C THR A 643 -1.07 -1.64 11.42
N VAL A 644 -0.24 -0.71 10.96
CA VAL A 644 1.19 -0.66 11.29
C VAL A 644 1.47 -0.30 12.77
N THR A 645 0.46 0.27 13.44
CA THR A 645 0.57 0.72 14.85
C THR A 645 0.15 -0.33 15.87
N GLY A 646 -0.34 -1.48 15.43
CA GLY A 646 -0.90 -2.50 16.32
C GLY A 646 -2.37 -2.28 16.69
N ARG A 647 -3.01 -1.18 16.25
CA ARG A 647 -4.45 -0.99 16.43
C ARG A 647 -5.25 -2.05 15.68
N LEU A 648 -6.40 -2.42 16.20
CA LEU A 648 -7.38 -3.22 15.47
C LEU A 648 -8.10 -2.37 14.44
N SER A 649 -8.53 -2.98 13.35
CA SER A 649 -9.50 -2.40 12.43
C SER A 649 -10.73 -3.30 12.33
N SER A 650 -11.88 -2.71 12.01
CA SER A 650 -13.15 -3.42 11.85
C SER A 650 -13.61 -3.30 10.41
N THR A 651 -14.05 -4.43 9.84
CA THR A 651 -14.57 -4.51 8.47
C THR A 651 -15.80 -5.41 8.42
N GLU A 652 -16.60 -5.26 7.37
CA GLU A 652 -17.77 -6.09 7.05
C GLU A 652 -18.81 -6.21 8.17
N PRO A 653 -19.36 -5.09 8.68
CA PRO A 653 -19.08 -3.69 8.36
C PRO A 653 -18.08 -3.04 9.34
N ASN A 654 -17.56 -1.85 9.00
CA ASN A 654 -16.71 -1.11 9.93
C ASN A 654 -17.56 -0.40 10.99
N LEU A 655 -17.65 -0.97 12.18
CA LEU A 655 -18.39 -0.42 13.32
C LEU A 655 -17.57 0.61 14.13
N GLN A 656 -16.26 0.66 13.97
CA GLN A 656 -15.40 1.62 14.68
C GLN A 656 -15.48 3.04 14.12
N ASN A 657 -16.04 3.22 12.92
CA ASN A 657 -16.12 4.51 12.24
C ASN A 657 -17.52 5.16 12.32
N ILE A 658 -18.41 4.68 13.18
CA ILE A 658 -19.73 5.32 13.41
C ILE A 658 -19.49 6.73 13.97
N PRO A 659 -19.98 7.81 13.29
CA PRO A 659 -19.64 9.17 13.66
C PRO A 659 -20.16 9.56 15.04
N MET A 660 -19.27 10.05 15.92
CA MET A 660 -19.61 10.48 17.28
C MET A 660 -19.68 12.00 17.47
N ARG A 661 -19.02 12.75 16.58
CA ARG A 661 -18.95 14.22 16.70
C ARG A 661 -20.24 14.94 16.31
N ILE A 662 -21.08 14.25 15.56
CA ILE A 662 -22.30 14.80 14.98
C ILE A 662 -23.48 14.13 15.66
N GLU A 663 -24.42 14.90 16.17
CA GLU A 663 -25.59 14.36 16.88
C GLU A 663 -26.38 13.34 16.04
N LEU A 664 -26.64 13.66 14.76
CA LEU A 664 -27.31 12.72 13.86
C LEU A 664 -26.50 11.42 13.67
N GLY A 665 -25.18 11.47 13.63
CA GLY A 665 -24.34 10.28 13.58
C GLY A 665 -24.45 9.44 14.85
N ARG A 666 -24.44 10.08 16.02
CA ARG A 666 -24.60 9.39 17.31
C ARG A 666 -25.94 8.66 17.43
N LEU A 667 -27.01 9.20 16.82
CA LEU A 667 -28.35 8.58 16.88
C LEU A 667 -28.41 7.19 16.25
N ILE A 668 -27.47 6.83 15.34
CA ILE A 668 -27.35 5.47 14.78
C ILE A 668 -27.18 4.45 15.90
N ARG A 669 -26.43 4.80 16.95
CA ARG A 669 -26.15 3.91 18.09
C ARG A 669 -27.41 3.52 18.87
N LYS A 670 -28.54 4.22 18.70
CA LYS A 670 -29.83 3.85 19.28
C LYS A 670 -30.44 2.58 18.67
N ALA A 671 -30.04 2.25 17.43
CA ALA A 671 -30.52 1.04 16.79
C ALA A 671 -29.83 -0.22 17.33
N PHE A 672 -28.66 -0.09 17.99
CA PHE A 672 -27.98 -1.22 18.60
C PHE A 672 -28.54 -1.45 20.00
N LEU A 673 -29.10 -2.64 20.22
CA LEU A 673 -29.77 -3.05 21.44
C LEU A 673 -29.09 -4.27 22.04
N PRO A 674 -29.02 -4.39 23.37
CA PRO A 674 -28.56 -5.62 24.00
C PRO A 674 -29.61 -6.73 23.87
N ALA A 675 -29.23 -7.96 24.07
CA ALA A 675 -30.15 -9.09 24.18
C ALA A 675 -31.18 -8.87 25.30
N LYS A 676 -32.29 -9.57 25.22
CA LYS A 676 -33.36 -9.46 26.23
C LYS A 676 -32.85 -9.87 27.60
N GLY A 677 -33.04 -9.02 28.61
CA GLY A 677 -32.53 -9.21 29.97
C GLY A 677 -31.06 -8.78 30.15
N CYS A 678 -30.55 -8.03 29.18
CA CYS A 678 -29.21 -7.44 29.25
C CYS A 678 -29.24 -5.92 29.11
N VAL A 679 -28.17 -5.27 29.49
CA VAL A 679 -27.85 -3.87 29.24
C VAL A 679 -26.48 -3.80 28.56
N PHE A 680 -26.19 -2.71 27.88
CA PHE A 680 -24.81 -2.41 27.48
C PHE A 680 -24.07 -1.77 28.63
N MET A 681 -22.83 -2.23 28.83
CA MET A 681 -21.86 -1.59 29.71
C MET A 681 -20.65 -1.20 28.86
N ASP A 682 -20.39 0.11 28.81
CA ASP A 682 -19.32 0.72 28.03
C ASP A 682 -18.27 1.31 28.95
N ALA A 683 -17.02 1.06 28.66
CA ALA A 683 -15.91 1.70 29.37
C ALA A 683 -14.86 2.20 28.38
N ASP A 684 -14.48 3.46 28.53
CA ASP A 684 -13.54 4.19 27.68
C ASP A 684 -12.34 4.66 28.49
N TYR A 685 -11.12 4.50 27.97
CA TYR A 685 -9.96 5.05 28.64
C TYR A 685 -9.93 6.58 28.56
N SER A 686 -9.79 7.21 29.69
CA SER A 686 -9.64 8.66 29.75
C SER A 686 -8.23 9.09 29.40
N GLN A 687 -8.03 9.61 28.17
CA GLN A 687 -6.77 10.18 27.68
C GLN A 687 -5.59 9.21 27.68
N ILE A 688 -5.76 7.98 27.23
CA ILE A 688 -4.73 6.93 27.33
C ILE A 688 -3.40 7.34 26.70
N GLU A 689 -3.41 7.93 25.49
CA GLU A 689 -2.16 8.32 24.79
C GLU A 689 -1.36 9.37 25.56
N LEU A 690 -2.03 10.33 26.21
CA LEU A 690 -1.35 11.33 27.05
C LEU A 690 -0.82 10.72 28.35
N ARG A 691 -1.49 9.72 28.91
CA ARG A 691 -1.00 8.97 30.08
C ARG A 691 0.21 8.13 29.74
N VAL A 692 0.20 7.51 28.58
CA VAL A 692 1.36 6.80 28.00
C VAL A 692 2.52 7.77 27.78
N LEU A 693 2.27 8.95 27.21
CA LEU A 693 3.29 9.98 27.02
C LEU A 693 3.88 10.43 28.37
N ALA A 694 3.05 10.66 29.39
CA ALA A 694 3.52 11.01 30.73
C ALA A 694 4.43 9.93 31.34
N HIS A 695 4.03 8.66 31.21
CA HIS A 695 4.81 7.53 31.67
C HIS A 695 6.16 7.41 30.97
N MET A 696 6.14 7.40 29.62
CA MET A 696 7.34 7.16 28.80
C MET A 696 8.34 8.33 28.87
N SER A 697 7.86 9.57 28.81
CA SER A 697 8.72 10.74 28.93
C SER A 697 9.27 10.94 30.37
N GLY A 698 8.54 10.45 31.36
CA GLY A 698 8.87 10.68 32.79
C GLY A 698 8.82 12.15 33.18
N ASP A 699 8.02 12.98 32.50
CA ASP A 699 7.85 14.38 32.83
C ASP A 699 7.05 14.52 34.12
N GLU A 700 7.70 15.03 35.15
CA GLU A 700 7.18 15.08 36.53
C GLU A 700 5.95 15.99 36.65
N LYS A 701 5.95 17.14 35.93
CA LYS A 701 4.82 18.06 35.95
C LYS A 701 3.58 17.44 35.30
N LEU A 702 3.76 16.73 34.20
CA LEU A 702 2.66 16.03 33.53
C LEU A 702 2.15 14.85 34.38
N ILE A 703 3.04 14.09 35.01
CA ILE A 703 2.68 13.02 35.95
C ILE A 703 1.89 13.57 37.14
N GLU A 704 2.35 14.67 37.74
CA GLU A 704 1.68 15.29 38.89
C GLU A 704 0.29 15.80 38.49
N ALA A 705 0.15 16.45 37.33
CA ALA A 705 -1.14 16.90 36.81
C ALA A 705 -2.18 15.76 36.73
N TYR A 706 -1.75 14.53 36.39
CA TYR A 706 -2.62 13.37 36.41
C TYR A 706 -2.92 12.84 37.81
N ARG A 707 -2.00 12.96 38.76
CA ARG A 707 -2.21 12.56 40.20
C ARG A 707 -3.22 13.44 40.89
N GLU A 708 -3.26 14.73 40.56
CA GLU A 708 -4.21 15.69 41.13
C GLU A 708 -5.66 15.47 40.62
N ALA A 709 -5.87 14.51 39.71
CA ALA A 709 -7.17 14.14 39.15
C ALA A 709 -8.00 15.29 38.60
N GLN A 710 -7.34 16.32 38.08
CA GLN A 710 -7.96 17.50 37.47
C GLN A 710 -8.02 17.39 35.95
N ASP A 711 -8.75 18.32 35.31
CA ASP A 711 -8.80 18.41 33.85
C ASP A 711 -7.43 18.78 33.26
N ILE A 712 -6.75 17.76 32.65
CA ILE A 712 -5.41 17.91 32.09
C ILE A 712 -5.30 19.04 31.07
N HIS A 713 -6.35 19.26 30.25
CA HIS A 713 -6.34 20.32 29.26
C HIS A 713 -6.46 21.70 29.89
N ARG A 714 -7.18 21.80 31.00
CA ARG A 714 -7.29 23.04 31.79
C ARG A 714 -5.99 23.32 32.57
N ILE A 715 -5.36 22.27 33.11
CA ILE A 715 -4.04 22.38 33.74
C ILE A 715 -3.01 22.83 32.70
N THR A 716 -2.94 22.19 31.57
CA THR A 716 -2.03 22.58 30.48
C THR A 716 -2.25 24.03 30.07
N ALA A 717 -3.52 24.46 29.91
CA ALA A 717 -3.85 25.84 29.58
C ALA A 717 -3.36 26.82 30.69
N SER A 718 -3.61 26.49 31.96
CA SER A 718 -3.16 27.27 33.07
C SER A 718 -1.64 27.44 33.13
N GLN A 719 -0.91 26.35 32.91
CA GLN A 719 0.56 26.33 32.95
C GLN A 719 1.20 27.01 31.72
N VAL A 720 0.69 26.75 30.55
CA VAL A 720 1.22 27.29 29.28
C VAL A 720 0.90 28.78 29.12
N PHE A 721 -0.26 29.22 29.56
CA PHE A 721 -0.66 30.63 29.47
C PHE A 721 -0.38 31.44 30.73
N HIS A 722 0.13 30.79 31.79
CA HIS A 722 0.38 31.40 33.12
C HIS A 722 -0.87 32.08 33.69
N ILE A 723 -2.00 31.42 33.62
CA ILE A 723 -3.31 31.87 34.10
C ILE A 723 -3.74 30.96 35.24
N PRO A 724 -4.35 31.50 36.34
CA PRO A 724 -4.92 30.69 37.39
C PRO A 724 -5.90 29.63 36.82
N PHE A 725 -5.89 28.42 37.38
CA PHE A 725 -6.70 27.28 36.88
C PHE A 725 -8.20 27.63 36.71
N ASP A 726 -8.73 28.37 37.71
CA ASP A 726 -10.17 28.77 37.72
C ASP A 726 -10.50 29.87 36.68
N GLU A 727 -9.50 30.59 36.20
CA GLU A 727 -9.65 31.66 35.22
C GLU A 727 -9.46 31.18 33.77
N VAL A 728 -9.11 29.89 33.55
CA VAL A 728 -8.95 29.32 32.22
C VAL A 728 -10.29 29.29 31.50
N THR A 729 -10.38 29.99 30.37
CA THR A 729 -11.56 30.02 29.52
C THR A 729 -11.74 28.70 28.71
N ASP A 730 -12.95 28.44 28.29
CA ASP A 730 -13.24 27.25 27.43
C ASP A 730 -12.46 27.29 26.10
N LEU A 731 -12.19 28.47 25.57
CA LEU A 731 -11.35 28.62 24.36
C LEU A 731 -9.90 28.20 24.64
N GLN A 732 -9.34 28.67 25.75
CA GLN A 732 -7.96 28.29 26.13
C GLN A 732 -7.83 26.80 26.43
N ARG A 733 -8.83 26.24 27.15
CA ARG A 733 -8.90 24.79 27.39
C ARG A 733 -8.96 24.00 26.07
N ARG A 734 -9.78 24.46 25.11
CA ARG A 734 -9.88 23.84 23.78
C ARG A 734 -8.58 23.93 23.01
N ASN A 735 -7.91 25.07 23.03
CA ASN A 735 -6.60 25.27 22.40
C ASN A 735 -5.54 24.37 23.03
N ALA A 736 -5.49 24.28 24.36
CA ALA A 736 -4.60 23.37 25.07
C ALA A 736 -4.88 21.90 24.72
N LYS A 737 -6.15 21.52 24.55
CA LYS A 737 -6.53 20.18 24.08
C LYS A 737 -5.95 19.90 22.70
N ALA A 738 -6.05 20.82 21.75
CA ALA A 738 -5.49 20.66 20.42
C ALA A 738 -3.95 20.57 20.44
N VAL A 739 -3.30 21.37 21.32
CA VAL A 739 -1.84 21.28 21.51
C VAL A 739 -1.44 19.94 22.12
N ASN A 740 -2.09 19.50 23.19
CA ASN A 740 -1.79 18.22 23.85
C ASN A 740 -1.85 17.04 22.85
N PHE A 741 -2.93 16.95 22.09
CA PHE A 741 -3.05 15.90 21.06
C PHE A 741 -2.08 16.13 19.90
N GLY A 742 -1.93 17.38 19.45
CA GLY A 742 -1.02 17.73 18.39
C GLY A 742 0.42 17.30 18.70
N ILE A 743 0.89 17.49 19.91
CA ILE A 743 2.24 17.07 20.34
C ILE A 743 2.41 15.55 20.25
N VAL A 744 1.42 14.76 20.70
CA VAL A 744 1.44 13.29 20.55
C VAL A 744 1.55 12.87 19.09
N TYR A 745 0.93 13.62 18.19
CA TYR A 745 0.96 13.35 16.74
C TYR A 745 2.11 14.05 15.98
N GLY A 746 3.02 14.70 16.70
CA GLY A 746 4.16 15.40 16.09
C GLY A 746 3.73 16.59 15.22
N ILE A 747 2.73 17.36 15.65
CA ILE A 747 2.16 18.48 14.87
C ILE A 747 3.20 19.57 14.63
N SER A 748 3.22 20.10 13.41
CA SER A 748 3.99 21.28 13.08
C SER A 748 3.25 22.58 13.44
N SER A 749 3.99 23.69 13.60
CA SER A 749 3.37 25.01 13.79
C SER A 749 2.40 25.39 12.66
N PHE A 750 2.63 24.90 11.44
CA PHE A 750 1.70 25.05 10.31
C PHE A 750 0.41 24.25 10.55
N GLY A 751 0.52 22.97 10.93
CA GLY A 751 -0.66 22.14 11.22
C GLY A 751 -1.51 22.73 12.34
N LEU A 752 -0.86 23.08 13.47
CA LEU A 752 -1.55 23.68 14.61
C LEU A 752 -2.21 25.04 14.27
N SER A 753 -1.56 25.84 13.41
CA SER A 753 -2.16 27.11 12.96
C SER A 753 -3.45 26.92 12.16
N GLN A 754 -3.54 25.85 11.37
CA GLN A 754 -4.76 25.51 10.64
C GLN A 754 -5.85 24.98 11.58
N ASP A 755 -5.50 24.11 12.52
CA ASP A 755 -6.45 23.49 13.45
C ASP A 755 -7.10 24.52 14.39
N LEU A 756 -6.33 25.50 14.84
CA LEU A 756 -6.79 26.55 15.75
C LEU A 756 -7.25 27.83 15.05
N SER A 757 -7.07 27.93 13.74
CA SER A 757 -7.33 29.15 12.95
C SER A 757 -6.57 30.38 13.49
N ILE A 758 -5.31 30.21 13.88
CA ILE A 758 -4.39 31.23 14.38
C ILE A 758 -3.20 31.41 13.43
N SER A 759 -2.39 32.46 13.65
CA SER A 759 -1.18 32.64 12.88
C SER A 759 -0.15 31.53 13.13
N LYS A 760 0.70 31.22 12.14
CA LYS A 760 1.81 30.26 12.30
C LYS A 760 2.77 30.68 13.42
N LYS A 761 2.93 31.98 13.66
CA LYS A 761 3.77 32.50 14.74
C LYS A 761 3.18 32.18 16.12
N GLU A 762 1.90 32.44 16.32
CA GLU A 762 1.20 32.10 17.57
C GLU A 762 1.20 30.58 17.83
N ALA A 763 0.99 29.78 16.77
CA ALA A 763 1.09 28.33 16.88
C ALA A 763 2.49 27.85 17.30
N ALA A 764 3.54 28.47 16.74
CA ALA A 764 4.92 28.18 17.15
C ALA A 764 5.19 28.55 18.62
N GLU A 765 4.71 29.72 19.05
CA GLU A 765 4.82 30.16 20.45
C GLU A 765 4.07 29.23 21.42
N TYR A 766 2.92 28.67 21.02
CA TYR A 766 2.20 27.69 21.83
C TYR A 766 2.99 26.40 22.01
N ILE A 767 3.57 25.87 20.92
CA ILE A 767 4.42 24.68 20.95
C ILE A 767 5.67 24.91 21.82
N GLU A 768 6.31 26.05 21.67
CA GLU A 768 7.51 26.43 22.46
C GLU A 768 7.20 26.48 23.95
N ARG A 769 6.15 27.23 24.36
CA ARG A 769 5.70 27.32 25.77
C ARG A 769 5.29 25.94 26.32
N TYR A 770 4.68 25.10 25.52
CA TYR A 770 4.37 23.72 25.93
C TYR A 770 5.64 22.96 26.30
N PHE A 771 6.66 23.01 25.46
CA PHE A 771 7.93 22.33 25.73
C PHE A 771 8.78 23.01 26.84
N GLU A 772 8.63 24.31 27.05
CA GLU A 772 9.19 24.96 28.22
C GLU A 772 8.51 24.48 29.51
N THR A 773 7.21 24.25 29.46
CA THR A 773 6.43 23.74 30.58
C THR A 773 6.76 22.27 30.88
N TYR A 774 6.89 21.46 29.83
CA TYR A 774 7.13 20.01 29.85
C TYR A 774 8.42 19.61 29.10
N PRO A 775 9.61 19.97 29.60
CA PRO A 775 10.88 19.84 28.90
C PRO A 775 11.28 18.37 28.63
N LYS A 776 10.91 17.45 29.55
CA LYS A 776 11.21 16.01 29.33
C LYS A 776 10.44 15.39 28.18
N ILE A 777 9.26 15.94 27.85
CA ILE A 777 8.51 15.48 26.66
C ILE A 777 9.31 15.78 25.40
N LYS A 778 9.86 17.00 25.28
CA LYS A 778 10.67 17.35 24.12
C LYS A 778 11.89 16.43 23.97
N THR A 779 12.63 16.26 25.05
CA THR A 779 13.81 15.38 25.07
C THR A 779 13.46 13.95 24.70
N PHE A 780 12.33 13.45 25.15
CA PHE A 780 11.84 12.11 24.84
C PHE A 780 11.49 11.99 23.35
N LEU A 781 10.72 12.92 22.78
CA LEU A 781 10.31 12.89 21.38
C LEU A 781 11.51 13.04 20.43
N ASP A 782 12.42 13.96 20.72
CA ASP A 782 13.66 14.12 19.97
C ASP A 782 14.51 12.83 20.00
N GLY A 783 14.59 12.19 21.18
CA GLY A 783 15.28 10.90 21.37
C GLY A 783 14.68 9.77 20.54
N LEU A 784 13.34 9.68 20.44
CA LEU A 784 12.68 8.69 19.59
C LEU A 784 13.06 8.83 18.11
N VAL A 785 13.16 10.09 17.64
CA VAL A 785 13.57 10.35 16.25
C VAL A 785 15.03 9.98 16.01
N GLU A 786 15.93 10.31 16.96
CA GLU A 786 17.35 9.96 16.87
C GLU A 786 17.57 8.44 16.91
N ASP A 787 16.88 7.75 17.81
CA ASP A 787 16.94 6.30 17.93
C ASP A 787 16.39 5.62 16.66
N ALA A 788 15.29 6.14 16.11
CA ALA A 788 14.72 5.65 14.87
C ALA A 788 15.66 5.85 13.67
N LYS A 789 16.34 6.99 13.58
CA LYS A 789 17.36 7.23 12.53
C LYS A 789 18.52 6.26 12.63
N LYS A 790 18.89 5.85 13.85
CA LYS A 790 20.00 4.92 14.09
C LYS A 790 19.60 3.47 13.84
N ASN A 791 18.43 3.06 14.31
CA ASN A 791 18.01 1.66 14.35
C ASN A 791 17.12 1.26 13.15
N GLY A 792 16.54 2.23 12.43
CA GLY A 792 15.58 2.02 11.34
C GLY A 792 14.15 1.70 11.80
N TYR A 793 13.89 1.64 13.11
CA TYR A 793 12.58 1.35 13.68
C TYR A 793 12.38 2.04 15.03
N VAL A 794 11.12 2.11 15.48
CA VAL A 794 10.73 2.48 16.84
C VAL A 794 10.02 1.32 17.54
N THR A 795 9.95 1.36 18.88
CA THR A 795 9.34 0.30 19.68
C THR A 795 8.31 0.84 20.66
N THR A 796 7.26 0.05 20.93
CA THR A 796 6.32 0.29 22.02
C THR A 796 6.91 -0.17 23.36
N MET A 797 6.24 0.14 24.45
CA MET A 797 6.59 -0.31 25.80
C MET A 797 6.58 -1.87 25.92
N PHE A 798 5.80 -2.55 25.07
CA PHE A 798 5.70 -4.00 25.03
C PHE A 798 6.57 -4.67 23.95
N GLY A 799 7.47 -3.91 23.34
CA GLY A 799 8.46 -4.41 22.38
C GLY A 799 7.97 -4.51 20.94
N ARG A 800 6.73 -4.08 20.61
CA ARG A 800 6.26 -4.03 19.23
C ARG A 800 7.14 -3.10 18.42
N ARG A 801 7.69 -3.60 17.30
CA ARG A 801 8.54 -2.83 16.39
C ARG A 801 7.73 -2.25 15.24
N ARG A 802 8.03 -1.00 14.91
CA ARG A 802 7.58 -0.37 13.68
C ARG A 802 8.77 0.15 12.88
N PRO A 803 9.09 -0.43 11.73
CA PRO A 803 10.09 0.13 10.81
C PRO A 803 9.67 1.51 10.31
N VAL A 804 10.64 2.42 10.13
CA VAL A 804 10.42 3.79 9.66
C VAL A 804 11.38 4.09 8.50
N PRO A 805 11.21 3.46 7.35
CA PRO A 805 12.09 3.63 6.18
C PRO A 805 12.07 5.06 5.65
N GLU A 806 11.01 5.83 5.89
CA GLU A 806 10.86 7.21 5.46
C GLU A 806 11.95 8.14 6.02
N LEU A 807 12.56 7.80 7.16
CA LEU A 807 13.63 8.60 7.76
C LEU A 807 14.92 8.64 6.94
N SER A 808 15.16 7.62 6.11
CA SER A 808 16.31 7.56 5.19
C SER A 808 16.04 8.23 3.85
N SER A 809 14.82 8.69 3.59
CA SER A 809 14.47 9.34 2.32
C SER A 809 15.20 10.67 2.11
N SER A 810 15.70 10.91 0.91
CA SER A 810 16.22 12.21 0.49
C SER A 810 15.13 13.28 0.40
N ASN A 811 13.87 12.87 0.20
CA ASN A 811 12.72 13.76 0.11
C ASN A 811 12.36 14.32 1.49
N PHE A 812 12.46 15.65 1.63
CA PHE A 812 12.14 16.35 2.88
C PHE A 812 10.74 16.05 3.40
N MET A 813 9.73 15.95 2.53
CA MET A 813 8.34 15.68 2.95
C MET A 813 8.18 14.28 3.53
N GLN A 814 8.81 13.27 2.90
CA GLN A 814 8.81 11.89 3.37
C GLN A 814 9.59 11.78 4.69
N ARG A 815 10.79 12.37 4.75
CA ARG A 815 11.60 12.37 5.98
C ARG A 815 10.87 13.04 7.14
N SER A 816 10.24 14.19 6.91
CA SER A 816 9.42 14.87 7.91
C SER A 816 8.19 14.06 8.32
N PHE A 817 7.61 13.28 7.41
CA PHE A 817 6.57 12.31 7.75
C PHE A 817 7.13 11.19 8.64
N GLY A 818 8.29 10.63 8.29
CA GLY A 818 8.98 9.61 9.10
C GLY A 818 9.29 10.09 10.51
N GLU A 819 9.70 11.36 10.69
CA GLU A 819 9.93 11.94 12.02
C GLU A 819 8.64 11.98 12.87
N ARG A 820 7.49 12.36 12.27
CA ARG A 820 6.20 12.29 12.97
C ARG A 820 5.79 10.87 13.32
N VAL A 821 6.02 9.93 12.41
CA VAL A 821 5.79 8.49 12.64
C VAL A 821 6.63 8.00 13.83
N ALA A 822 7.91 8.36 13.87
CA ALA A 822 8.81 7.97 14.95
C ALA A 822 8.38 8.50 16.32
N MET A 823 7.84 9.71 16.39
CA MET A 823 7.31 10.30 17.62
C MET A 823 5.98 9.65 18.06
N ASN A 824 5.07 9.42 17.12
CA ASN A 824 3.71 8.97 17.42
C ASN A 824 3.60 7.46 17.66
N ALA A 825 4.27 6.64 16.83
CA ALA A 825 4.04 5.19 16.82
C ALA A 825 4.31 4.49 18.16
N PRO A 826 5.35 4.83 18.94
CA PRO A 826 5.56 4.23 20.27
C PRO A 826 4.41 4.52 21.24
N ILE A 827 3.86 5.72 21.21
CA ILE A 827 2.77 6.15 22.10
C ILE A 827 1.46 5.47 21.69
N GLN A 828 1.08 5.60 20.43
CA GLN A 828 -0.15 5.03 19.89
C GLN A 828 -0.14 3.50 19.94
N GLY A 829 1.00 2.89 19.61
CA GLY A 829 1.16 1.43 19.66
C GLY A 829 1.11 0.89 21.09
N THR A 830 1.71 1.60 22.06
CA THR A 830 1.60 1.22 23.48
C THR A 830 0.15 1.31 23.97
N ALA A 831 -0.60 2.35 23.59
CA ALA A 831 -2.01 2.44 23.91
C ALA A 831 -2.81 1.28 23.27
N ALA A 832 -2.50 0.90 22.03
CA ALA A 832 -3.10 -0.26 21.38
C ALA A 832 -2.77 -1.58 22.10
N ASP A 833 -1.55 -1.76 22.57
CA ASP A 833 -1.17 -2.96 23.32
C ASP A 833 -1.88 -3.01 24.69
N ILE A 834 -2.06 -1.87 25.37
CA ILE A 834 -2.81 -1.79 26.64
C ILE A 834 -4.27 -2.19 26.46
N ILE A 835 -4.95 -1.69 25.44
CA ILE A 835 -6.37 -2.08 25.18
C ILE A 835 -6.47 -3.57 24.85
N LYS A 836 -5.54 -4.14 24.10
CA LYS A 836 -5.48 -5.58 23.82
C LYS A 836 -5.34 -6.42 25.09
N ILE A 837 -4.47 -5.99 26.01
CA ILE A 837 -4.31 -6.65 27.32
C ILE A 837 -5.60 -6.57 28.13
N ALA A 838 -6.24 -5.39 28.13
CA ALA A 838 -7.53 -5.21 28.80
C ALA A 838 -8.62 -6.12 28.22
N MET A 839 -8.71 -6.20 26.89
CA MET A 839 -9.65 -7.10 26.20
C MET A 839 -9.46 -8.55 26.61
N ILE A 840 -8.24 -9.03 26.58
CA ILE A 840 -7.91 -10.41 26.97
C ILE A 840 -8.31 -10.68 28.42
N ARG A 841 -7.92 -9.79 29.34
CA ARG A 841 -8.21 -9.95 30.79
C ARG A 841 -9.69 -9.94 31.09
N VAL A 842 -10.42 -9.00 30.49
CA VAL A 842 -11.88 -8.90 30.68
C VAL A 842 -12.57 -10.13 30.12
N HIS A 843 -12.25 -10.50 28.87
CA HIS A 843 -12.81 -11.66 28.23
C HIS A 843 -12.55 -12.96 29.01
N ASP A 844 -11.29 -13.19 29.43
CA ASP A 844 -10.92 -14.41 30.16
C ASP A 844 -11.65 -14.51 31.49
N ARG A 845 -11.75 -13.41 32.24
CA ARG A 845 -12.48 -13.41 33.51
C ARG A 845 -13.98 -13.63 33.35
N LEU A 846 -14.60 -13.08 32.29
CA LEU A 846 -16.02 -13.35 32.01
C LEU A 846 -16.27 -14.85 31.77
N LEU A 847 -15.36 -15.51 31.05
CA LEU A 847 -15.43 -16.95 30.80
C LEU A 847 -15.10 -17.78 32.03
N GLU A 848 -14.01 -17.49 32.75
CA GLU A 848 -13.56 -18.22 33.96
C GLU A 848 -14.62 -18.20 35.10
N GLU A 849 -15.33 -17.06 35.21
CA GLU A 849 -16.38 -16.92 36.21
C GLU A 849 -17.75 -17.44 35.70
N HIS A 850 -17.79 -18.05 34.49
CA HIS A 850 -18.97 -18.61 33.85
C HIS A 850 -20.14 -17.61 33.75
N LEU A 851 -19.82 -16.31 33.50
CA LEU A 851 -20.84 -15.29 33.34
C LEU A 851 -21.52 -15.39 31.96
N LYS A 852 -22.79 -14.93 31.91
CA LYS A 852 -23.54 -14.84 30.64
C LYS A 852 -23.12 -13.63 29.81
N SER A 853 -22.59 -12.63 30.49
CA SER A 853 -22.13 -11.37 29.88
C SER A 853 -20.98 -11.62 28.91
N ARG A 854 -20.92 -10.88 27.78
CA ARG A 854 -19.91 -11.06 26.72
C ARG A 854 -19.34 -9.73 26.28
N LEU A 855 -18.03 -9.70 26.08
CA LEU A 855 -17.32 -8.62 25.38
C LEU A 855 -17.69 -8.72 23.89
N ILE A 856 -18.25 -7.65 23.30
CA ILE A 856 -18.82 -7.72 21.94
C ILE A 856 -18.17 -6.76 20.95
N ILE A 857 -17.76 -5.57 21.38
CA ILE A 857 -17.14 -4.57 20.50
C ILE A 857 -16.01 -3.85 21.20
N THR A 858 -15.02 -3.47 20.44
CA THR A 858 -14.01 -2.46 20.80
C THR A 858 -14.00 -1.33 19.77
N VAL A 859 -13.95 -0.09 20.24
CA VAL A 859 -13.85 1.11 19.40
C VAL A 859 -12.70 1.96 19.91
N HIS A 860 -11.53 1.91 19.24
CA HIS A 860 -10.30 2.59 19.65
C HIS A 860 -9.83 2.21 21.05
N ASP A 861 -10.22 2.97 22.06
CA ASP A 861 -9.90 2.82 23.48
C ASP A 861 -11.13 2.45 24.35
N GLU A 862 -12.24 2.07 23.70
CA GLU A 862 -13.53 1.72 24.27
C GLU A 862 -13.77 0.21 24.23
N LEU A 863 -14.32 -0.35 25.32
CA LEU A 863 -14.81 -1.73 25.41
C LEU A 863 -16.30 -1.73 25.70
N LEU A 864 -17.06 -2.46 24.89
CA LEU A 864 -18.51 -2.62 25.05
C LEU A 864 -18.84 -4.06 25.41
N ILE A 865 -19.54 -4.26 26.54
CA ILE A 865 -19.99 -5.54 27.05
C ILE A 865 -21.51 -5.61 26.99
N GLU A 866 -22.04 -6.67 26.42
CA GLU A 866 -23.43 -7.07 26.61
C GLU A 866 -23.55 -7.77 27.95
N THR A 867 -24.18 -7.08 28.92
CA THR A 867 -24.15 -7.45 30.34
C THR A 867 -25.52 -7.91 30.80
N ALA A 868 -25.62 -9.13 31.33
CA ALA A 868 -26.84 -9.62 31.96
C ALA A 868 -27.22 -8.76 33.17
N GLU A 869 -28.51 -8.42 33.34
CA GLU A 869 -28.94 -7.50 34.39
C GLU A 869 -28.56 -7.96 35.80
N GLU A 870 -28.54 -9.29 36.06
CA GLU A 870 -28.13 -9.88 37.32
C GLU A 870 -26.58 -9.84 37.57
N GLU A 871 -25.78 -9.57 36.54
CA GLU A 871 -24.32 -9.58 36.59
C GLU A 871 -23.68 -8.18 36.59
N ILE A 872 -24.48 -7.13 36.51
CA ILE A 872 -24.01 -5.71 36.34
C ILE A 872 -22.89 -5.35 37.31
N ASP A 873 -23.09 -5.60 38.61
CA ASP A 873 -22.10 -5.21 39.62
C ASP A 873 -20.78 -5.98 39.43
N ARG A 874 -20.88 -7.27 39.12
CA ARG A 874 -19.70 -8.11 38.91
C ARG A 874 -18.94 -7.76 37.63
N VAL A 875 -19.66 -7.54 36.52
CA VAL A 875 -19.07 -7.11 35.24
C VAL A 875 -18.40 -5.74 35.38
N LYS A 876 -19.01 -4.83 36.14
CA LYS A 876 -18.42 -3.53 36.46
C LYS A 876 -17.06 -3.66 37.17
N GLU A 877 -16.94 -4.54 38.15
CA GLU A 877 -15.67 -4.84 38.81
C GLU A 877 -14.65 -5.42 37.86
N ILE A 878 -15.02 -6.44 37.07
CA ILE A 878 -14.14 -7.09 36.09
C ILE A 878 -13.63 -6.09 35.07
N LEU A 879 -14.52 -5.28 34.49
CA LEU A 879 -14.17 -4.28 33.50
C LEU A 879 -13.26 -3.21 34.07
N THR A 880 -13.57 -2.70 35.26
CA THR A 880 -12.76 -1.69 35.94
C THR A 880 -11.35 -2.24 36.25
N GLU A 881 -11.24 -3.39 36.87
CA GLU A 881 -9.96 -4.01 37.22
C GLU A 881 -9.17 -4.39 35.98
N GLY A 882 -9.82 -5.00 34.97
CA GLY A 882 -9.20 -5.44 33.72
C GLY A 882 -8.57 -4.28 32.94
N MET A 883 -9.26 -3.14 32.88
CA MET A 883 -8.79 -1.96 32.17
C MET A 883 -7.78 -1.15 33.00
N GLN A 884 -8.09 -0.84 34.26
CA GLN A 884 -7.21 0.02 35.09
C GLN A 884 -5.86 -0.63 35.40
N HIS A 885 -5.78 -1.93 35.46
CA HIS A 885 -4.55 -2.67 35.73
C HIS A 885 -3.94 -3.33 34.49
N ALA A 886 -4.38 -2.96 33.26
CA ALA A 886 -3.84 -3.54 32.03
C ALA A 886 -2.33 -3.30 31.86
N ALA A 887 -1.82 -2.20 32.38
CA ALA A 887 -0.39 -1.88 32.42
C ALA A 887 -0.01 -1.17 33.72
N ASP A 888 1.25 -1.34 34.14
CA ASP A 888 1.82 -0.60 35.28
C ASP A 888 2.47 0.69 34.78
N LEU A 889 1.73 1.80 34.89
CA LEU A 889 2.20 3.10 34.48
C LEU A 889 2.47 4.00 35.72
N LYS A 890 3.33 5.01 35.56
CA LYS A 890 3.57 6.06 36.57
C LYS A 890 2.34 6.92 36.90
N VAL A 891 1.33 6.85 36.01
CA VAL A 891 0.02 7.51 36.12
C VAL A 891 -1.07 6.43 36.04
N ALA A 892 -2.08 6.51 36.89
CA ALA A 892 -3.16 5.54 36.88
C ALA A 892 -3.93 5.57 35.53
N LEU A 893 -4.31 4.43 35.03
CA LEU A 893 -5.23 4.31 33.90
C LEU A 893 -6.65 4.58 34.41
N ALA A 894 -7.22 5.73 34.05
CA ALA A 894 -8.59 6.07 34.42
C ALA A 894 -9.53 5.66 33.29
N ILE A 895 -10.73 5.22 33.66
CA ILE A 895 -11.80 4.86 32.71
C ILE A 895 -13.08 5.64 33.05
N ASP A 896 -13.83 5.94 32.03
CA ASP A 896 -15.20 6.42 32.12
C ASP A 896 -16.14 5.26 31.79
N LEU A 897 -17.01 4.88 32.77
CA LEU A 897 -17.86 3.71 32.66
C LEU A 897 -19.33 4.10 32.73
N HIS A 898 -20.09 3.67 31.76
CA HIS A 898 -21.54 3.93 31.65
C HIS A 898 -22.31 2.65 31.36
N THR A 899 -23.64 2.69 31.64
CA THR A 899 -24.57 1.60 31.31
C THR A 899 -25.76 2.18 30.59
N GLY A 900 -26.32 1.45 29.64
CA GLY A 900 -27.50 1.92 28.89
C GLY A 900 -28.31 0.79 28.27
N LYS A 901 -29.53 1.11 27.87
CA LYS A 901 -30.44 0.20 27.19
C LYS A 901 -30.20 0.11 25.68
N ASN A 902 -29.30 0.93 25.20
CA ASN A 902 -28.80 0.93 23.82
C ASN A 902 -27.40 1.52 23.84
N TRP A 903 -26.66 1.39 22.74
CA TRP A 903 -25.27 1.89 22.67
C TRP A 903 -25.15 3.42 22.76
N TYR A 904 -26.21 4.16 22.41
CA TYR A 904 -26.23 5.62 22.57
C TYR A 904 -26.26 6.04 24.05
N GLU A 905 -27.06 5.35 24.86
CA GLU A 905 -27.21 5.63 26.29
C GLU A 905 -26.01 5.16 27.12
N ALA A 906 -25.32 4.13 26.64
CA ALA A 906 -24.15 3.58 27.30
C ALA A 906 -22.89 4.42 27.09
N LYS A 907 -22.96 5.53 26.34
CA LYS A 907 -21.79 6.39 26.04
C LYS A 907 -21.92 7.80 26.59
#